data_2b4da13cb51356eb4095028ace61ef3f
#
_entry.id   2b4da13cb51356eb4095028ace61ef3f
#
_cell.length_a   1.000
_cell.length_b   1.000
_cell.length_c   1.000
_cell.angle_alpha   90.00
_cell.angle_beta   90.00
_cell.angle_gamma   90.00
#
_symmetry.space_group_name_H-M   'P 1'
#
loop_
_entity.id
_entity.type
_entity.pdbx_description
1 polymer ?
#
loop_
_entity_poly.entity_id
_entity_poly.type
_entity_poly.pdbx_seq_one_letter_code
_entity_poly.pdbx_strand_id
1 'polypeptide(L)'
;MRVISERASGRGHLGGRIWGDGVAAGSCRQAGWPFYAGGVQTLTFLFTDIEGSTALLGRLGEDGYARVLAGHHALIRSALAAHGGREVDTQGDAFFAVFASPRACVAAVLAMQQAIQAHAWPGGERVRVRMGVHCGEAARTATGLVGLEVHRAARVAAVGHGGQVLVSEAAAVLVRDGLPPGAALADLGVHRLKDLGRPERIFQLTAAGLPAGFPPLRSLGNPALANNLPAQLSAFIGRDREMAEVRALVESSRLVTLAGAGECGKTRLGLQVAAELLDGSGDGVWLAELAAVTDEDAVAPAISQALRLAVRPGRPALEALLDALAAQDVLIVVDNCEHLIGGCAKTAEAIVRRCPRVHLLATSREPLGIGGEVIYRVPSLSLPGPDDPDSGTPGSSDAVALFADRARANGVALAVDEQAGPVVVSVCRRLDGMPLAVELAAARLRSMSLAELHGRLDQRFRLLTGGSRTALERQQTLAATVGWSYSLLTGAEQVLLARLSVFAGSFDLAAAEAVCGTGRIDMLDVAGLLGSLVDKSLVVAEQAGTGLRYRLLETIRLFAAERLAEAGEEEAAAVAAVHCAHFLAVAEQAAAHLTGPEQGKWLARLDADQANLRRAAGHAAGRPDGTALVLRLGVALNSYWWVRSRQPETFGLLVPALRRPDAGADPALFGEALVTATILANLIDVATARQLAEQAVQVARQLGDERLLSRALAARCGADFFAGEPETGLLFGQESVERARRLGDDVLLAWSLLMYLMPLDAIDPARSGQLYTEAIACTERSGDHLINSILHGRAGAAALAAGDIPGARAHLEAAAQAAQQIGWESTNVPTVLGLVLRARHSQCAQASIAYGTRRRLGY
;
A
#
# COMPACT_ATOMS: atom_id res chain seq x y z
N MET A 1 -3.53 42.96 39.97
CA MET A 1 -4.90 42.35 40.00
C MET A 1 -5.78 43.09 39.01
N ARG A 2 -5.85 42.63 37.82
CA ARG A 2 -6.77 42.92 36.71
C ARG A 2 -6.01 42.64 35.42
N VAL A 3 -5.93 41.37 35.04
CA VAL A 3 -5.71 40.79 33.69
C VAL A 3 -5.70 39.26 33.81
N ILE A 4 -6.54 38.68 34.65
CA ILE A 4 -6.81 37.23 34.66
C ILE A 4 -8.34 37.06 34.83
N SER A 5 -9.12 37.39 33.80
CA SER A 5 -10.56 37.19 33.87
C SER A 5 -11.27 37.14 32.52
N GLU A 6 -10.57 36.87 31.43
CA GLU A 6 -11.27 36.65 30.13
C GLU A 6 -10.52 35.61 29.25
N ARG A 7 -10.46 34.38 29.72
CA ARG A 7 -10.21 33.20 28.85
C ARG A 7 -10.72 31.90 29.51
N ALA A 8 -11.96 31.89 29.90
CA ALA A 8 -12.66 30.70 30.38
C ALA A 8 -13.97 30.52 29.62
N SER A 9 -13.91 30.41 28.29
CA SER A 9 -15.01 29.89 27.47
C SER A 9 -14.47 29.48 26.06
N GLY A 10 -13.50 28.59 26.03
CA GLY A 10 -13.04 27.96 24.82
C GLY A 10 -12.78 26.48 25.13
N ARG A 11 -13.80 25.67 24.91
CA ARG A 11 -13.61 24.22 24.84
C ARG A 11 -12.70 23.94 23.64
N GLY A 12 -11.40 24.00 23.86
CA GLY A 12 -10.39 23.72 22.85
C GLY A 12 -9.80 22.31 23.06
N HIS A 13 -9.94 21.48 22.10
CA HIS A 13 -9.32 20.19 21.97
C HIS A 13 -7.79 20.29 22.07
N LEU A 14 -7.22 19.81 23.18
CA LEU A 14 -5.79 19.54 23.33
C LEU A 14 -5.55 18.05 23.02
N GLY A 15 -5.63 17.73 21.76
CA GLY A 15 -5.28 16.39 21.29
C GLY A 15 -4.73 16.49 19.88
N GLY A 16 -3.42 16.44 19.70
CA GLY A 16 -2.86 16.22 18.37
C GLY A 16 -1.71 17.10 17.91
N ARG A 17 -1.06 17.87 18.75
CA ARG A 17 0.25 18.46 18.39
C ARG A 17 1.37 17.75 19.10
N ILE A 18 1.67 16.55 18.68
CA ILE A 18 2.93 15.89 19.02
C ILE A 18 3.89 16.21 17.88
N TRP A 19 4.79 17.17 18.12
CA TRP A 19 5.99 17.45 17.30
C TRP A 19 5.73 17.98 15.86
N GLY A 20 4.93 19.01 15.69
CA GLY A 20 4.87 19.83 14.50
C GLY A 20 5.59 21.18 14.75
N ASP A 21 6.36 21.66 13.77
CA ASP A 21 7.22 22.85 13.78
C ASP A 21 6.69 24.04 14.62
N GLY A 22 7.40 24.35 15.70
CA GLY A 22 7.11 25.56 16.48
C GLY A 22 7.54 25.47 17.95
N VAL A 23 8.84 25.24 18.21
CA VAL A 23 9.40 25.34 19.57
C VAL A 23 9.56 26.79 19.94
N ALA A 24 8.60 27.31 20.70
CA ALA A 24 8.67 28.64 21.28
C ALA A 24 9.85 28.74 22.28
N ALA A 25 10.61 29.83 22.19
CA ALA A 25 11.80 30.12 23.00
C ALA A 25 11.45 30.31 24.49
N GLY A 26 11.53 29.22 25.26
CA GLY A 26 11.48 29.23 26.73
C GLY A 26 12.90 29.04 27.29
N SER A 27 13.51 30.10 27.78
CA SER A 27 14.66 30.22 28.67
C SER A 27 15.55 28.99 28.88
N CYS A 28 16.55 28.80 28.01
CA CYS A 28 17.64 27.88 28.20
C CYS A 28 18.89 28.64 28.76
N ARG A 29 18.85 28.98 30.03
CA ARG A 29 20.08 29.43 30.76
C ARG A 29 20.26 28.50 31.94
N GLN A 30 21.16 27.50 31.80
CA GLN A 30 22.09 27.04 32.85
C GLN A 30 22.92 25.85 32.38
N ALA A 31 24.23 25.95 32.67
CA ALA A 31 25.31 24.98 32.83
C ALA A 31 25.80 24.16 31.60
N GLY A 32 26.84 24.56 30.93
CA GLY A 32 28.13 23.91 30.86
C GLY A 32 28.31 22.58 30.09
N TRP A 33 27.80 22.45 28.86
CA TRP A 33 28.40 21.54 27.89
C TRP A 33 29.04 22.35 26.77
N PRO A 34 30.26 21.99 26.31
CA PRO A 34 30.91 22.72 25.24
C PRO A 34 30.23 22.40 23.89
N PHE A 35 29.18 23.13 23.57
CA PHE A 35 28.63 23.15 22.23
C PHE A 35 29.33 24.26 21.45
N TYR A 36 30.05 23.91 20.42
CA TYR A 36 30.51 24.89 19.42
C TYR A 36 29.28 25.41 18.65
N ALA A 37 29.13 26.73 18.61
CA ALA A 37 28.09 27.37 17.83
C ALA A 37 28.28 27.02 16.32
N GLY A 38 27.31 26.36 15.68
CA GLY A 38 27.33 26.04 14.27
C GLY A 38 27.83 24.65 13.88
N GLY A 39 28.05 23.68 14.81
CA GLY A 39 28.48 22.31 14.51
C GLY A 39 27.34 21.28 14.55
N VAL A 40 27.40 20.28 13.66
CA VAL A 40 26.61 19.05 13.74
C VAL A 40 27.21 18.15 14.80
N GLN A 41 26.38 17.59 15.69
CA GLN A 41 26.83 16.69 16.76
C GLN A 41 26.00 15.42 16.80
N THR A 42 26.65 14.29 17.03
CA THR A 42 25.98 13.02 17.33
C THR A 42 25.49 13.02 18.77
N LEU A 43 24.16 12.87 18.95
CA LEU A 43 23.50 12.86 20.25
C LEU A 43 22.60 11.64 20.37
N THR A 44 22.27 11.31 21.62
CA THR A 44 21.20 10.36 21.89
C THR A 44 19.93 11.12 22.27
N PHE A 45 18.86 10.90 21.56
CA PHE A 45 17.55 11.53 21.73
C PHE A 45 16.65 10.61 22.52
N LEU A 46 15.95 11.17 23.48
CA LEU A 46 14.88 10.51 24.24
C LEU A 46 13.59 11.30 24.07
N PHE A 47 12.55 10.60 23.63
CA PHE A 47 11.18 11.10 23.64
C PHE A 47 10.34 10.26 24.58
N THR A 48 9.51 10.91 25.41
CA THR A 48 8.56 10.25 26.30
C THR A 48 7.19 10.89 26.22
N ASP A 49 6.13 10.09 26.48
CA ASP A 49 4.76 10.57 26.42
C ASP A 49 3.84 9.65 27.24
N ILE A 50 2.81 10.21 27.91
CA ILE A 50 1.83 9.45 28.69
C ILE A 50 0.78 8.84 27.73
N GLU A 51 0.62 7.54 27.73
CA GLU A 51 -0.41 6.86 26.95
C GLU A 51 -1.81 7.21 27.45
N GLY A 52 -2.67 7.73 26.56
CA GLY A 52 -4.06 8.05 26.89
C GLY A 52 -4.24 9.22 27.86
N SER A 53 -3.35 10.21 27.81
CA SER A 53 -3.36 11.41 28.68
C SER A 53 -4.71 12.15 28.67
N THR A 54 -5.36 12.28 27.52
CA THR A 54 -6.70 12.90 27.37
C THR A 54 -7.79 12.10 28.10
N ALA A 55 -7.78 10.77 27.99
CA ALA A 55 -8.71 9.92 28.70
C ALA A 55 -8.46 9.93 30.23
N LEU A 56 -7.20 10.05 30.64
CA LEU A 56 -6.82 10.21 32.05
C LEU A 56 -7.30 11.55 32.61
N LEU A 57 -7.18 12.63 31.84
CA LEU A 57 -7.75 13.94 32.20
C LEU A 57 -9.27 13.87 32.38
N GLY A 58 -9.97 13.17 31.47
CA GLY A 58 -11.42 12.98 31.56
C GLY A 58 -11.88 12.22 32.83
N ARG A 59 -11.05 11.26 33.32
CA ARG A 59 -11.35 10.51 34.53
C ARG A 59 -11.01 11.24 35.83
N LEU A 60 -9.90 11.96 35.86
CA LEU A 60 -9.37 12.60 37.08
C LEU A 60 -9.83 14.09 37.23
N GLY A 61 -10.33 14.69 36.18
CA GLY A 61 -10.58 16.11 36.13
C GLY A 61 -9.28 16.94 36.09
N GLU A 62 -9.39 18.26 35.92
CA GLU A 62 -8.23 19.16 35.73
C GLU A 62 -7.27 19.13 36.92
N ASP A 63 -7.76 19.21 38.15
CA ASP A 63 -6.93 19.19 39.36
C ASP A 63 -6.23 17.86 39.59
N GLY A 64 -6.90 16.75 39.30
CA GLY A 64 -6.34 15.39 39.40
C GLY A 64 -5.24 15.18 38.40
N TYR A 65 -5.48 15.58 37.17
CA TYR A 65 -4.52 15.48 36.10
C TYR A 65 -3.30 16.40 36.27
N ALA A 66 -3.49 17.63 36.78
CA ALA A 66 -2.39 18.53 37.14
C ALA A 66 -1.43 17.92 38.16
N ARG A 67 -1.96 17.17 39.15
CA ARG A 67 -1.12 16.42 40.10
C ARG A 67 -0.35 15.25 39.43
N VAL A 68 -0.98 14.56 38.47
CA VAL A 68 -0.30 13.53 37.67
C VAL A 68 0.85 14.13 36.87
N LEU A 69 0.61 15.25 36.16
CA LEU A 69 1.66 15.95 35.42
C LEU A 69 2.82 16.38 36.29
N ALA A 70 2.54 17.00 37.46
CA ALA A 70 3.57 17.43 38.40
C ALA A 70 4.43 16.26 38.89
N GLY A 71 3.80 15.12 39.26
CA GLY A 71 4.52 13.91 39.65
C GLY A 71 5.35 13.31 38.49
N HIS A 72 4.77 13.21 37.30
CA HIS A 72 5.46 12.74 36.10
C HIS A 72 6.69 13.60 35.78
N HIS A 73 6.53 14.92 35.75
CA HIS A 73 7.62 15.86 35.49
C HIS A 73 8.74 15.74 36.52
N ALA A 74 8.41 15.59 37.81
CA ALA A 74 9.40 15.42 38.87
C ALA A 74 10.22 14.13 38.70
N LEU A 75 9.56 13.00 38.39
CA LEU A 75 10.22 11.72 38.16
C LEU A 75 11.14 11.74 36.95
N ILE A 76 10.67 12.26 35.82
CA ILE A 76 11.47 12.37 34.58
C ILE A 76 12.70 13.27 34.82
N ARG A 77 12.51 14.47 35.38
CA ARG A 77 13.64 15.42 35.65
C ARG A 77 14.63 14.86 36.64
N SER A 78 14.19 14.15 37.67
CA SER A 78 15.07 13.49 38.62
C SER A 78 15.99 12.46 37.95
N ALA A 79 15.42 11.61 37.09
CA ALA A 79 16.19 10.62 36.35
C ALA A 79 17.16 11.25 35.32
N LEU A 80 16.70 12.31 34.62
CA LEU A 80 17.57 13.07 33.71
C LEU A 80 18.78 13.64 34.45
N ALA A 81 18.56 14.29 35.60
CA ALA A 81 19.66 14.86 36.42
C ALA A 81 20.62 13.78 36.93
N ALA A 82 20.09 12.62 37.38
CA ALA A 82 20.95 11.54 37.91
C ALA A 82 21.81 10.87 36.83
N HIS A 83 21.41 10.89 35.57
CA HIS A 83 22.11 10.21 34.48
C HIS A 83 22.71 11.14 33.43
N GLY A 84 22.79 12.45 33.70
CA GLY A 84 23.41 13.44 32.82
C GLY A 84 22.62 13.72 31.54
N GLY A 85 21.30 13.51 31.58
CA GLY A 85 20.38 13.90 30.53
C GLY A 85 20.03 15.38 30.62
N ARG A 86 19.75 15.99 29.48
CA ARG A 86 19.33 17.39 29.39
C ARG A 86 17.96 17.49 28.75
N GLU A 87 17.02 18.10 29.44
CA GLU A 87 15.72 18.50 28.90
C GLU A 87 15.93 19.56 27.81
N VAL A 88 15.37 19.31 26.62
CA VAL A 88 15.39 20.23 25.48
C VAL A 88 14.05 20.96 25.39
N ASP A 89 12.95 20.21 25.53
CA ASP A 89 11.59 20.74 25.47
C ASP A 89 10.62 19.85 26.25
N THR A 90 9.52 20.45 26.73
CA THR A 90 8.44 19.75 27.41
C THR A 90 7.11 20.38 26.98
N GLN A 91 6.23 19.59 26.40
CA GLN A 91 4.88 20.01 25.98
C GLN A 91 3.84 19.11 26.64
N GLY A 92 3.12 19.67 27.63
CA GLY A 92 2.16 18.89 28.39
C GLY A 92 2.83 17.74 29.15
N ASP A 93 2.49 16.51 28.77
CA ASP A 93 3.04 15.26 29.31
C ASP A 93 4.23 14.68 28.52
N ALA A 94 4.56 15.28 27.38
CA ALA A 94 5.65 14.82 26.53
C ALA A 94 6.97 15.50 26.85
N PHE A 95 8.07 14.73 26.91
CA PHE A 95 9.43 15.21 27.09
C PHE A 95 10.29 14.92 25.88
N PHE A 96 11.10 15.91 25.50
CA PHE A 96 12.24 15.73 24.62
C PHE A 96 13.53 16.02 25.39
N ALA A 97 14.39 15.02 25.51
CA ALA A 97 15.67 15.13 26.20
C ALA A 97 16.82 14.56 25.36
N VAL A 98 18.05 15.02 25.65
CA VAL A 98 19.26 14.57 24.96
C VAL A 98 20.34 14.13 25.95
N PHE A 99 21.12 13.16 25.48
CA PHE A 99 22.28 12.62 26.20
C PHE A 99 23.52 12.61 25.31
N ALA A 100 24.70 12.81 25.90
CA ALA A 100 25.94 12.60 25.19
C ALA A 100 26.32 11.11 25.08
N SER A 101 25.74 10.26 25.94
CA SER A 101 26.05 8.83 26.00
C SER A 101 24.78 8.02 25.84
N PRO A 102 24.72 7.11 24.84
CA PRO A 102 23.59 6.19 24.66
C PRO A 102 23.38 5.29 25.90
N ARG A 103 24.45 4.87 26.56
CA ARG A 103 24.37 4.04 27.78
C ARG A 103 23.77 4.80 28.95
N ALA A 104 24.10 6.08 29.11
CA ALA A 104 23.47 6.92 30.11
C ALA A 104 21.97 7.13 29.85
N CYS A 105 21.59 7.29 28.61
CA CYS A 105 20.17 7.36 28.21
C CYS A 105 19.43 6.06 28.58
N VAL A 106 20.00 4.89 28.26
CA VAL A 106 19.38 3.59 28.61
C VAL A 106 19.23 3.43 30.14
N ALA A 107 20.23 3.83 30.91
CA ALA A 107 20.15 3.79 32.39
C ALA A 107 19.05 4.74 32.90
N ALA A 108 18.96 5.94 32.33
CA ALA A 108 17.90 6.91 32.66
C ALA A 108 16.49 6.38 32.38
N VAL A 109 16.24 5.81 31.20
CA VAL A 109 14.90 5.31 30.82
C VAL A 109 14.48 4.12 31.68
N LEU A 110 15.41 3.25 32.09
CA LEU A 110 15.12 2.17 33.06
C LEU A 110 14.73 2.74 34.42
N ALA A 111 15.51 3.71 34.93
CA ALA A 111 15.18 4.39 36.18
C ALA A 111 13.83 5.13 36.12
N MET A 112 13.53 5.80 35.01
CA MET A 112 12.24 6.45 34.79
C MET A 112 11.09 5.45 34.83
N GLN A 113 11.14 4.34 34.08
CA GLN A 113 10.08 3.35 34.05
C GLN A 113 9.86 2.70 35.44
N GLN A 114 10.93 2.37 36.16
CA GLN A 114 10.85 1.83 37.51
C GLN A 114 10.21 2.83 38.48
N ALA A 115 10.64 4.10 38.43
CA ALA A 115 10.09 5.16 39.28
C ALA A 115 8.59 5.41 38.99
N ILE A 116 8.20 5.44 37.71
CA ILE A 116 6.81 5.63 37.29
C ILE A 116 5.93 4.48 37.79
N GLN A 117 6.40 3.24 37.72
CA GLN A 117 5.67 2.07 38.18
C GLN A 117 5.54 2.01 39.69
N ALA A 118 6.56 2.45 40.44
CA ALA A 118 6.58 2.47 41.89
C ALA A 118 5.79 3.64 42.50
N HIS A 119 5.47 4.67 41.72
CA HIS A 119 4.83 5.88 42.17
C HIS A 119 3.33 5.66 42.47
N ALA A 120 2.86 6.19 43.63
CA ALA A 120 1.45 6.19 43.99
C ALA A 120 0.71 7.35 43.28
N TRP A 121 0.02 7.05 42.21
CA TRP A 121 -0.70 8.03 41.40
C TRP A 121 -2.02 8.44 41.99
N PRO A 122 -2.49 9.69 41.78
CA PRO A 122 -3.79 10.17 42.21
C PRO A 122 -4.94 9.26 41.75
N GLY A 123 -5.92 9.02 42.62
CA GLY A 123 -7.10 8.18 42.30
C GLY A 123 -6.78 6.69 42.14
N GLY A 124 -5.57 6.22 42.49
CA GLY A 124 -5.18 4.82 42.29
C GLY A 124 -4.96 4.44 40.80
N GLU A 125 -4.89 5.45 39.93
CA GLU A 125 -4.66 5.29 38.50
C GLU A 125 -3.28 4.69 38.18
N ARG A 126 -3.14 4.09 37.03
CA ARG A 126 -1.85 3.60 36.50
C ARG A 126 -1.41 4.50 35.35
N VAL A 127 -0.41 5.32 35.60
CA VAL A 127 0.20 6.14 34.55
C VAL A 127 1.22 5.29 33.79
N ARG A 128 1.09 5.21 32.49
CA ARG A 128 1.98 4.44 31.61
C ARG A 128 2.64 5.40 30.62
N VAL A 129 3.95 5.38 30.57
CA VAL A 129 4.74 6.27 29.73
C VAL A 129 5.46 5.47 28.65
N ARG A 130 5.22 5.77 27.39
CA ARG A 130 6.01 5.23 26.27
C ARG A 130 7.27 6.05 26.10
N MET A 131 8.36 5.37 25.71
CA MET A 131 9.68 6.00 25.55
C MET A 131 10.36 5.51 24.28
N GLY A 132 11.01 6.42 23.54
CA GLY A 132 11.80 6.11 22.35
C GLY A 132 13.20 6.68 22.44
N VAL A 133 14.20 5.82 22.15
CA VAL A 133 15.63 6.15 22.18
C VAL A 133 16.20 6.02 20.78
N HIS A 134 16.87 7.06 20.30
CA HIS A 134 17.54 7.07 19.00
C HIS A 134 18.88 7.80 19.10
N CYS A 135 19.86 7.42 18.26
CA CYS A 135 21.15 8.11 18.13
C CYS A 135 21.32 8.65 16.72
N GLY A 136 21.71 9.89 16.61
CA GLY A 136 21.93 10.52 15.31
C GLY A 136 22.49 11.92 15.40
N GLU A 137 22.65 12.58 14.27
CA GLU A 137 23.20 13.92 14.16
C GLU A 137 22.07 14.97 14.15
N ALA A 138 22.24 16.04 14.90
CA ALA A 138 21.36 17.20 14.87
C ALA A 138 22.15 18.50 14.81
N ALA A 139 21.58 19.47 14.12
CA ALA A 139 22.10 20.83 14.11
C ALA A 139 21.40 21.67 15.18
N ARG A 140 22.19 22.51 15.85
CA ARG A 140 21.67 23.47 16.83
C ARG A 140 21.28 24.77 16.14
N THR A 141 20.08 25.24 16.39
CA THR A 141 19.58 26.56 16.01
C THR A 141 19.38 27.44 17.24
N ALA A 142 19.03 28.70 17.03
CA ALA A 142 18.67 29.61 18.12
C ALA A 142 17.44 29.14 18.91
N THR A 143 16.56 28.39 18.26
CA THR A 143 15.28 27.90 18.79
C THR A 143 15.30 26.45 19.29
N GLY A 144 16.43 25.70 19.13
CA GLY A 144 16.53 24.31 19.61
C GLY A 144 17.37 23.40 18.73
N LEU A 145 17.13 22.08 18.78
CA LEU A 145 17.77 21.08 17.94
C LEU A 145 16.86 20.74 16.76
N VAL A 146 17.43 20.76 15.56
CA VAL A 146 16.71 20.44 14.31
C VAL A 146 17.47 19.38 13.51
N GLY A 147 16.74 18.52 12.85
CA GLY A 147 17.31 17.47 11.98
C GLY A 147 16.38 16.29 11.84
N LEU A 148 16.57 15.52 10.77
CA LEU A 148 15.76 14.32 10.46
C LEU A 148 15.82 13.30 11.62
N GLU A 149 16.96 13.19 12.30
CA GLU A 149 17.17 12.23 13.39
C GLU A 149 16.37 12.59 14.67
N VAL A 150 16.04 13.86 14.88
CA VAL A 150 15.11 14.29 15.95
C VAL A 150 13.70 13.78 15.66
N HIS A 151 13.24 13.95 14.40
CA HIS A 151 11.96 13.41 13.97
C HIS A 151 11.92 11.87 14.05
N ARG A 152 13.00 11.21 13.65
CA ARG A 152 13.13 9.75 13.77
C ARG A 152 12.95 9.26 15.21
N ALA A 153 13.60 9.91 16.17
CA ALA A 153 13.47 9.60 17.59
C ALA A 153 12.00 9.72 18.07
N ALA A 154 11.32 10.79 17.69
CA ALA A 154 9.91 10.99 18.01
C ALA A 154 9.01 9.90 17.40
N ARG A 155 9.27 9.50 16.15
CA ARG A 155 8.51 8.41 15.49
C ARG A 155 8.78 7.04 16.13
N VAL A 156 9.99 6.76 16.60
CA VAL A 156 10.30 5.54 17.36
C VAL A 156 9.49 5.50 18.66
N ALA A 157 9.38 6.62 19.38
CA ALA A 157 8.56 6.69 20.60
C ALA A 157 7.06 6.49 20.30
N ALA A 158 6.57 7.10 19.22
CA ALA A 158 5.15 7.13 18.89
C ALA A 158 4.54 5.76 18.57
N VAL A 159 5.34 4.80 18.03
CA VAL A 159 4.85 3.45 17.72
C VAL A 159 4.83 2.50 18.91
N GLY A 160 5.31 2.94 20.08
CA GLY A 160 5.32 2.18 21.32
C GLY A 160 4.02 2.27 22.10
N HIS A 161 3.90 1.38 23.08
CA HIS A 161 2.79 1.32 24.05
C HIS A 161 3.22 1.90 25.40
N GLY A 162 2.29 2.33 26.22
CA GLY A 162 2.56 2.87 27.54
C GLY A 162 3.27 1.84 28.44
N GLY A 163 4.42 2.21 28.99
CA GLY A 163 5.33 1.34 29.75
C GLY A 163 6.40 0.65 28.87
N GLN A 164 6.32 0.79 27.55
CA GLN A 164 7.31 0.23 26.60
C GLN A 164 8.44 1.21 26.33
N VAL A 165 9.67 0.69 26.25
CA VAL A 165 10.85 1.45 25.84
C VAL A 165 11.37 0.88 24.52
N LEU A 166 11.34 1.70 23.48
CA LEU A 166 11.80 1.36 22.14
C LEU A 166 13.16 1.98 21.84
N VAL A 167 14.01 1.22 21.18
CA VAL A 167 15.37 1.60 20.82
C VAL A 167 15.57 1.38 19.33
N SER A 168 15.99 2.40 18.60
CA SER A 168 16.33 2.28 17.18
C SER A 168 17.60 1.44 16.98
N GLU A 169 17.81 0.92 15.77
CA GLU A 169 19.02 0.17 15.43
C GLU A 169 20.30 0.98 15.70
N ALA A 170 20.31 2.27 15.34
CA ALA A 170 21.44 3.15 15.55
C ALA A 170 21.82 3.25 17.05
N ALA A 171 20.83 3.33 17.95
CA ALA A 171 21.07 3.35 19.38
C ALA A 171 21.41 1.94 19.91
N ALA A 172 20.73 0.90 19.42
CA ALA A 172 20.91 -0.49 19.85
C ALA A 172 22.34 -0.98 19.62
N VAL A 173 22.93 -0.68 18.46
CA VAL A 173 24.34 -1.01 18.15
C VAL A 173 25.30 -0.41 19.17
N LEU A 174 25.05 0.81 19.62
CA LEU A 174 25.96 1.53 20.54
C LEU A 174 25.83 1.09 22.02
N VAL A 175 24.69 0.48 22.39
CA VAL A 175 24.44 0.08 23.80
C VAL A 175 24.53 -1.42 24.03
N ARG A 176 24.49 -2.25 22.99
CA ARG A 176 24.37 -3.73 23.07
C ARG A 176 25.40 -4.35 24.02
N ASP A 177 26.67 -3.93 23.95
CA ASP A 177 27.77 -4.47 24.76
C ASP A 177 27.93 -3.79 26.13
N GLY A 178 26.99 -2.92 26.50
CA GLY A 178 27.08 -2.13 27.75
C GLY A 178 25.76 -1.84 28.39
N LEU A 179 24.79 -2.76 28.24
CA LEU A 179 23.53 -2.67 28.94
C LEU A 179 23.69 -2.84 30.45
N PRO A 180 22.83 -2.20 31.26
CA PRO A 180 22.80 -2.44 32.70
C PRO A 180 22.53 -3.94 33.03
N PRO A 181 23.02 -4.45 34.17
CA PRO A 181 22.82 -5.82 34.58
C PRO A 181 21.32 -6.20 34.61
N GLY A 182 20.94 -7.31 33.93
CA GLY A 182 19.56 -7.77 33.82
C GLY A 182 18.73 -7.05 32.75
N ALA A 183 19.29 -6.13 32.00
CA ALA A 183 18.65 -5.54 30.83
C ALA A 183 19.06 -6.26 29.54
N ALA A 184 18.13 -6.35 28.57
CA ALA A 184 18.35 -6.96 27.28
C ALA A 184 17.59 -6.17 26.17
N LEU A 185 17.99 -6.35 24.92
CA LEU A 185 17.32 -5.83 23.74
C LEU A 185 16.62 -6.99 23.02
N ALA A 186 15.30 -6.96 23.00
CA ALA A 186 14.49 -7.87 22.19
C ALA A 186 14.25 -7.23 20.80
N ASP A 187 14.62 -7.95 19.75
CA ASP A 187 14.40 -7.50 18.37
C ASP A 187 12.92 -7.60 18.00
N LEU A 188 12.32 -6.49 17.65
CA LEU A 188 10.93 -6.42 17.21
C LEU A 188 10.80 -6.43 15.67
N GLY A 189 11.92 -6.47 14.95
CA GLY A 189 11.95 -6.48 13.50
C GLY A 189 12.05 -5.10 12.85
N VAL A 190 11.79 -5.08 11.54
CA VAL A 190 11.89 -3.87 10.70
C VAL A 190 10.50 -3.26 10.52
N HIS A 191 10.36 -1.99 10.87
CA HIS A 191 9.09 -1.28 10.87
C HIS A 191 9.14 -0.04 9.97
N ARG A 192 8.05 0.21 9.25
CA ARG A 192 7.84 1.49 8.55
C ARG A 192 7.25 2.48 9.54
N LEU A 193 8.00 3.52 9.81
CA LEU A 193 7.56 4.61 10.67
C LEU A 193 6.97 5.74 9.83
N LYS A 194 5.96 6.42 10.38
CA LYS A 194 5.29 7.55 9.74
C LYS A 194 6.33 8.63 9.37
N ASP A 195 6.22 9.21 8.18
CA ASP A 195 7.05 10.31 7.67
C ASP A 195 8.56 9.99 7.52
N LEU A 196 8.96 8.72 7.60
CA LEU A 196 10.34 8.31 7.35
C LEU A 196 10.43 7.50 6.05
N GLY A 197 11.28 7.92 5.14
CA GLY A 197 11.44 7.30 3.81
C GLY A 197 12.13 5.93 3.82
N ARG A 198 12.75 5.51 4.95
CA ARG A 198 13.39 4.20 5.09
C ARG A 198 12.82 3.44 6.28
N PRO A 199 12.58 2.12 6.16
CA PRO A 199 12.23 1.29 7.30
C PRO A 199 13.30 1.34 8.40
N GLU A 200 12.88 1.24 9.66
CA GLU A 200 13.73 1.27 10.85
C GLU A 200 13.64 -0.04 11.61
N ARG A 201 14.77 -0.65 11.96
CA ARG A 201 14.78 -1.81 12.84
C ARG A 201 14.66 -1.33 14.28
N ILE A 202 13.69 -1.89 14.99
CA ILE A 202 13.33 -1.46 16.35
C ILE A 202 13.56 -2.59 17.34
N PHE A 203 14.12 -2.25 18.48
CA PHE A 203 14.34 -3.14 19.59
C PHE A 203 13.53 -2.67 20.80
N GLN A 204 13.01 -3.59 21.59
CA GLN A 204 12.45 -3.30 22.89
C GLN A 204 13.52 -3.49 23.97
N LEU A 205 13.70 -2.49 24.81
CA LEU A 205 14.52 -2.63 26.01
C LEU A 205 13.70 -3.38 27.07
N THR A 206 14.20 -4.51 27.52
CA THR A 206 13.61 -5.33 28.57
C THR A 206 14.50 -5.35 29.80
N ALA A 207 13.92 -5.35 31.00
CA ALA A 207 14.64 -5.49 32.26
C ALA A 207 13.75 -6.12 33.32
N ALA A 208 14.35 -6.66 34.39
CA ALA A 208 13.59 -7.20 35.51
C ALA A 208 12.72 -6.13 36.15
N GLY A 209 11.45 -6.44 36.40
CA GLY A 209 10.45 -5.51 36.95
C GLY A 209 9.77 -4.61 35.94
N LEU A 210 10.13 -4.66 34.65
CA LEU A 210 9.41 -3.97 33.59
C LEU A 210 8.47 -4.93 32.84
N PRO A 211 7.33 -4.47 32.30
CA PRO A 211 6.50 -5.27 31.41
C PRO A 211 7.29 -5.74 30.20
N ALA A 212 7.18 -7.02 29.84
CA ALA A 212 7.89 -7.58 28.69
C ALA A 212 6.94 -7.86 27.49
N GLY A 213 5.67 -8.18 27.78
CA GLY A 213 4.68 -8.45 26.74
C GLY A 213 3.85 -7.21 26.41
N PHE A 214 3.93 -6.77 25.15
CA PHE A 214 3.14 -5.68 24.60
C PHE A 214 2.44 -6.16 23.33
N PRO A 215 1.33 -5.52 22.95
CA PRO A 215 0.77 -5.69 21.61
C PRO A 215 1.83 -5.36 20.52
N PRO A 216 1.61 -5.78 19.28
CA PRO A 216 2.47 -5.39 18.16
C PRO A 216 2.60 -3.88 18.05
N LEU A 217 3.77 -3.39 17.58
CA LEU A 217 4.03 -1.95 17.44
C LEU A 217 3.03 -1.28 16.50
N ARG A 218 2.64 -0.05 16.83
CA ARG A 218 1.75 0.81 16.02
C ARG A 218 2.46 1.37 14.78
N SER A 219 3.03 0.52 13.96
CA SER A 219 3.78 0.92 12.76
C SER A 219 3.06 0.48 11.48
N LEU A 220 3.20 1.27 10.40
CA LEU A 220 2.62 0.98 9.08
C LEU A 220 3.16 -0.33 8.45
N GLY A 221 4.25 -0.86 8.94
CA GLY A 221 4.86 -2.10 8.47
C GLY A 221 4.73 -3.27 9.42
N ASN A 222 3.83 -3.19 10.41
CA ASN A 222 3.61 -4.30 11.34
C ASN A 222 2.92 -5.46 10.62
N PRO A 223 3.57 -6.64 10.51
CA PRO A 223 2.95 -7.80 9.86
C PRO A 223 1.71 -8.32 10.59
N ALA A 224 1.49 -7.93 11.84
CA ALA A 224 0.29 -8.27 12.60
C ALA A 224 -0.88 -7.30 12.37
N LEU A 225 -0.63 -6.14 11.73
CA LEU A 225 -1.65 -5.18 11.32
C LEU A 225 -1.84 -5.29 9.81
N ALA A 226 -2.84 -6.03 9.40
CA ALA A 226 -3.13 -6.28 8.00
C ALA A 226 -3.46 -4.95 7.27
N ASN A 227 -2.65 -4.57 6.30
CA ASN A 227 -2.89 -3.39 5.46
C ASN A 227 -2.13 -3.45 4.14
N ASN A 228 -2.57 -2.65 3.17
CA ASN A 228 -1.88 -2.41 1.91
C ASN A 228 -1.59 -0.93 1.65
N LEU A 229 -1.60 -0.09 2.70
CA LEU A 229 -1.40 1.35 2.56
C LEU A 229 -0.02 1.65 1.96
N PRO A 230 0.06 2.56 0.96
CA PRO A 230 1.32 2.93 0.34
C PRO A 230 2.20 3.72 1.32
N ALA A 231 3.52 3.57 1.19
CA ALA A 231 4.47 4.40 1.92
C ALA A 231 4.37 5.86 1.46
N GLN A 232 4.14 6.78 2.38
CA GLN A 232 4.16 8.21 2.08
C GLN A 232 5.60 8.70 2.01
N LEU A 233 6.02 9.18 0.84
CA LEU A 233 7.41 9.60 0.57
C LEU A 233 7.69 11.06 0.94
N SER A 234 6.64 11.86 1.16
CA SER A 234 6.75 13.27 1.57
C SER A 234 5.93 13.53 2.81
N ALA A 235 6.41 14.42 3.68
CA ALA A 235 5.70 14.82 4.89
C ALA A 235 4.28 15.32 4.57
N PHE A 236 3.33 14.92 5.40
CA PHE A 236 1.98 15.46 5.40
C PHE A 236 1.99 16.74 6.24
N ILE A 237 1.64 17.85 5.64
CA ILE A 237 1.75 19.18 6.27
C ILE A 237 0.38 19.77 6.50
N GLY A 238 0.15 20.22 7.73
CA GLY A 238 -1.10 20.84 8.18
C GLY A 238 -2.26 19.86 8.28
N ARG A 239 -3.47 20.39 8.30
CA ARG A 239 -4.75 19.64 8.35
C ARG A 239 -4.97 18.84 9.62
N ASP A 240 -4.38 19.25 10.73
CA ASP A 240 -4.58 18.58 12.03
C ASP A 240 -6.07 18.58 12.43
N ARG A 241 -6.78 19.66 12.12
CA ARG A 241 -8.20 19.80 12.37
C ARG A 241 -9.01 18.86 11.49
N GLU A 242 -8.78 18.86 10.18
CA GLU A 242 -9.49 18.00 9.23
C GLU A 242 -9.24 16.53 9.51
N MET A 243 -8.01 16.17 9.88
CA MET A 243 -7.67 14.81 10.32
C MET A 243 -8.47 14.37 11.53
N ALA A 244 -8.55 15.23 12.57
CA ALA A 244 -9.32 14.93 13.78
C ALA A 244 -10.83 14.82 13.48
N GLU A 245 -11.37 15.71 12.63
CA GLU A 245 -12.78 15.71 12.21
C GLU A 245 -13.11 14.43 11.41
N VAL A 246 -12.31 14.10 10.39
CA VAL A 246 -12.55 12.91 9.56
C VAL A 246 -12.39 11.62 10.36
N ARG A 247 -11.38 11.55 11.24
CA ARG A 247 -11.21 10.43 12.15
C ARG A 247 -12.46 10.21 13.02
N ALA A 248 -12.97 11.26 13.65
CA ALA A 248 -14.18 11.17 14.48
C ALA A 248 -15.40 10.72 13.66
N LEU A 249 -15.52 11.17 12.40
CA LEU A 249 -16.58 10.73 11.50
C LEU A 249 -16.46 9.25 11.15
N VAL A 250 -15.26 8.75 10.83
CA VAL A 250 -15.03 7.32 10.51
C VAL A 250 -15.30 6.44 11.72
N GLU A 251 -14.92 6.88 12.93
CA GLU A 251 -15.19 6.15 14.19
C GLU A 251 -16.70 6.12 14.53
N SER A 252 -17.47 7.15 14.14
CA SER A 252 -18.90 7.25 14.46
C SER A 252 -19.84 6.83 13.33
N SER A 253 -19.35 6.70 12.11
CA SER A 253 -20.15 6.44 10.91
C SER A 253 -19.56 5.31 10.09
N ARG A 254 -20.41 4.61 9.34
CA ARG A 254 -19.99 3.44 8.57
C ARG A 254 -19.54 3.75 7.14
N LEU A 255 -19.95 4.91 6.63
CA LEU A 255 -19.54 5.41 5.33
C LEU A 255 -19.26 6.91 5.44
N VAL A 256 -18.03 7.28 5.18
CA VAL A 256 -17.60 8.67 5.07
C VAL A 256 -17.05 8.90 3.67
N THR A 257 -17.57 9.90 2.98
CA THR A 257 -17.08 10.31 1.67
C THR A 257 -16.34 11.64 1.76
N LEU A 258 -15.04 11.61 1.49
CA LEU A 258 -14.22 12.81 1.32
C LEU A 258 -14.54 13.42 -0.05
N ALA A 259 -15.42 14.41 -0.08
CA ALA A 259 -15.82 15.10 -1.30
C ALA A 259 -15.01 16.39 -1.50
N GLY A 260 -14.72 16.76 -2.73
CA GLY A 260 -14.04 18.03 -3.04
C GLY A 260 -13.44 18.09 -4.43
N ALA A 261 -12.93 19.25 -4.78
CA ALA A 261 -12.27 19.49 -6.06
C ALA A 261 -11.11 18.49 -6.30
N GLY A 262 -10.76 18.27 -7.56
CA GLY A 262 -9.54 17.55 -7.90
C GLY A 262 -8.33 18.19 -7.21
N GLU A 263 -7.37 17.36 -6.76
CA GLU A 263 -6.07 17.81 -6.20
C GLU A 263 -6.15 18.63 -4.88
N CYS A 264 -7.32 18.68 -4.22
CA CYS A 264 -7.41 19.28 -2.90
C CYS A 264 -6.78 18.41 -1.79
N GLY A 265 -6.24 17.22 -2.14
CA GLY A 265 -5.55 16.32 -1.20
C GLY A 265 -6.45 15.31 -0.50
N LYS A 266 -7.63 14.97 -1.07
CA LYS A 266 -8.56 13.95 -0.53
C LYS A 266 -7.88 12.61 -0.25
N THR A 267 -7.22 12.07 -1.25
CA THR A 267 -6.49 10.79 -1.16
C THR A 267 -5.45 10.83 -0.04
N ARG A 268 -4.62 11.90 0.02
CA ARG A 268 -3.60 12.03 1.07
C ARG A 268 -4.21 12.13 2.46
N LEU A 269 -5.29 12.91 2.62
CA LEU A 269 -6.01 13.02 3.90
C LEU A 269 -6.62 11.67 4.29
N GLY A 270 -7.29 10.99 3.35
CA GLY A 270 -7.88 9.67 3.58
C GLY A 270 -6.86 8.63 4.00
N LEU A 271 -5.72 8.56 3.31
CA LEU A 271 -4.61 7.65 3.65
C LEU A 271 -3.99 7.97 5.01
N GLN A 272 -3.88 9.25 5.36
CA GLN A 272 -3.32 9.68 6.63
C GLN A 272 -4.23 9.31 7.80
N VAL A 273 -5.54 9.53 7.66
CA VAL A 273 -6.55 9.11 8.65
C VAL A 273 -6.62 7.59 8.75
N ALA A 274 -6.59 6.89 7.62
CA ALA A 274 -6.59 5.43 7.57
C ALA A 274 -5.37 4.83 8.29
N ALA A 275 -4.20 5.45 8.14
CA ALA A 275 -2.99 5.05 8.85
C ALA A 275 -3.07 5.30 10.38
N GLU A 276 -3.83 6.30 10.82
CA GLU A 276 -4.07 6.54 12.26
C GLU A 276 -5.10 5.58 12.88
N LEU A 277 -6.02 5.05 12.06
CA LEU A 277 -7.06 4.12 12.48
C LEU A 277 -6.63 2.64 12.41
N LEU A 278 -5.39 2.36 12.00
CA LEU A 278 -4.87 1.00 11.85
C LEU A 278 -4.97 0.18 13.16
N ASP A 279 -4.76 0.82 14.31
CA ASP A 279 -4.81 0.17 15.63
C ASP A 279 -6.24 -0.15 16.09
N GLY A 280 -7.26 0.46 15.47
CA GLY A 280 -8.67 0.32 15.83
C GLY A 280 -9.45 -0.69 14.99
N SER A 281 -8.89 -1.17 13.89
CA SER A 281 -9.55 -2.06 12.93
C SER A 281 -9.02 -3.48 13.10
N GLY A 282 -9.85 -4.39 13.63
CA GLY A 282 -9.44 -5.75 14.03
C GLY A 282 -8.88 -6.59 12.89
N ASP A 283 -9.43 -6.47 11.68
CA ASP A 283 -9.00 -7.17 10.46
C ASP A 283 -8.25 -6.25 9.48
N GLY A 284 -7.87 -5.05 9.94
CA GLY A 284 -6.95 -4.17 9.23
C GLY A 284 -7.58 -3.03 8.42
N VAL A 285 -6.72 -2.33 7.67
CA VAL A 285 -7.07 -1.17 6.85
C VAL A 285 -6.62 -1.41 5.41
N TRP A 286 -7.53 -1.26 4.46
CA TRP A 286 -7.28 -1.64 3.08
C TRP A 286 -7.62 -0.52 2.10
N LEU A 287 -6.72 -0.27 1.18
CA LEU A 287 -6.89 0.69 0.09
C LEU A 287 -7.30 -0.03 -1.19
N ALA A 288 -8.43 0.37 -1.77
CA ALA A 288 -8.87 0.00 -3.11
C ALA A 288 -8.75 1.21 -4.03
N GLU A 289 -7.74 1.22 -4.89
CA GLU A 289 -7.51 2.27 -5.88
C GLU A 289 -8.32 1.99 -7.14
N LEU A 290 -9.29 2.86 -7.45
CA LEU A 290 -10.17 2.68 -8.62
C LEU A 290 -9.70 3.42 -9.87
N ALA A 291 -8.62 4.22 -9.80
CA ALA A 291 -8.15 5.03 -10.93
C ALA A 291 -7.92 4.25 -12.24
N ALA A 292 -7.55 2.98 -12.14
CA ALA A 292 -7.32 2.09 -13.29
C ALA A 292 -8.54 1.24 -13.67
N VAL A 293 -9.63 1.32 -12.93
CA VAL A 293 -10.88 0.58 -13.19
C VAL A 293 -11.74 1.40 -14.14
N THR A 294 -12.26 0.79 -15.19
CA THR A 294 -13.05 1.48 -16.23
C THR A 294 -14.50 1.02 -16.31
N ASP A 295 -14.86 -0.02 -15.57
CA ASP A 295 -16.19 -0.63 -15.57
C ASP A 295 -16.79 -0.58 -14.17
N GLU A 296 -18.03 -0.14 -14.05
CA GLU A 296 -18.75 -0.07 -12.78
C GLU A 296 -18.92 -1.45 -12.12
N ASP A 297 -19.11 -2.50 -12.89
CA ASP A 297 -19.21 -3.87 -12.38
C ASP A 297 -17.87 -4.43 -11.87
N ALA A 298 -16.75 -3.80 -12.20
CA ALA A 298 -15.42 -4.16 -11.71
C ALA A 298 -15.07 -3.54 -10.34
N VAL A 299 -15.92 -2.69 -9.76
CA VAL A 299 -15.67 -2.07 -8.44
C VAL A 299 -15.60 -3.12 -7.33
N ALA A 300 -16.58 -4.04 -7.24
CA ALA A 300 -16.58 -5.09 -6.24
C ALA A 300 -15.39 -6.08 -6.39
N PRO A 301 -15.02 -6.52 -7.60
CA PRO A 301 -13.76 -7.22 -7.85
C PRO A 301 -12.51 -6.47 -7.39
N ALA A 302 -12.41 -5.16 -7.66
CA ALA A 302 -11.25 -4.35 -7.26
C ALA A 302 -11.11 -4.28 -5.73
N ILE A 303 -12.21 -4.10 -5.02
CA ILE A 303 -12.23 -4.12 -3.55
C ILE A 303 -11.85 -5.51 -3.05
N SER A 304 -12.42 -6.59 -3.61
CA SER A 304 -12.07 -7.97 -3.22
C SER A 304 -10.58 -8.25 -3.37
N GLN A 305 -10.00 -7.76 -4.47
CA GLN A 305 -8.59 -7.89 -4.74
C GLN A 305 -7.72 -7.10 -3.77
N ALA A 306 -8.10 -5.85 -3.47
CA ALA A 306 -7.38 -5.02 -2.51
C ALA A 306 -7.30 -5.70 -1.12
N LEU A 307 -8.40 -6.32 -0.70
CA LEU A 307 -8.49 -7.08 0.56
C LEU A 307 -7.89 -8.49 0.47
N ARG A 308 -7.37 -8.90 -0.69
CA ARG A 308 -6.82 -10.24 -0.92
C ARG A 308 -7.81 -11.37 -0.59
N LEU A 309 -9.11 -11.13 -0.83
CA LEU A 309 -10.15 -12.09 -0.56
C LEU A 309 -10.16 -13.19 -1.63
N ALA A 310 -10.25 -14.44 -1.19
CA ALA A 310 -10.45 -15.55 -2.10
C ALA A 310 -11.91 -15.56 -2.59
N VAL A 311 -12.12 -15.16 -3.83
CA VAL A 311 -13.46 -15.18 -4.47
C VAL A 311 -13.84 -16.63 -4.76
N ARG A 312 -14.98 -17.07 -4.22
CA ARG A 312 -15.52 -18.41 -4.50
C ARG A 312 -16.07 -18.45 -5.92
N PRO A 313 -15.72 -19.47 -6.72
CA PRO A 313 -16.21 -19.62 -8.09
C PRO A 313 -17.73 -19.75 -8.15
N GLY A 314 -18.33 -19.25 -9.23
CA GLY A 314 -19.75 -19.45 -9.54
C GLY A 314 -20.75 -18.51 -8.86
N ARG A 315 -20.28 -17.44 -8.17
CA ARG A 315 -21.14 -16.39 -7.60
C ARG A 315 -20.80 -15.02 -8.17
N PRO A 316 -21.79 -14.10 -8.25
CA PRO A 316 -21.54 -12.71 -8.61
C PRO A 316 -20.51 -12.10 -7.66
N ALA A 317 -19.56 -11.31 -8.21
CA ALA A 317 -18.43 -10.75 -7.44
C ALA A 317 -18.87 -9.95 -6.21
N LEU A 318 -19.96 -9.18 -6.33
CA LEU A 318 -20.52 -8.43 -5.20
C LEU A 318 -21.00 -9.35 -4.07
N GLU A 319 -21.73 -10.43 -4.39
CA GLU A 319 -22.19 -11.38 -3.37
C GLU A 319 -21.04 -12.10 -2.67
N ALA A 320 -19.98 -12.46 -3.42
CA ALA A 320 -18.79 -13.07 -2.87
C ALA A 320 -18.03 -12.11 -1.93
N LEU A 321 -17.96 -10.83 -2.30
CA LEU A 321 -17.37 -9.77 -1.46
C LEU A 321 -18.15 -9.62 -0.15
N LEU A 322 -19.48 -9.55 -0.23
CA LEU A 322 -20.34 -9.36 0.95
C LEU A 322 -20.27 -10.55 1.92
N ASP A 323 -20.26 -11.78 1.40
CA ASP A 323 -20.10 -12.98 2.22
C ASP A 323 -18.73 -13.01 2.95
N ALA A 324 -17.67 -12.56 2.28
CA ALA A 324 -16.34 -12.49 2.87
C ALA A 324 -16.24 -11.41 3.96
N LEU A 325 -16.90 -10.28 3.76
CA LEU A 325 -16.87 -9.12 4.67
C LEU A 325 -17.85 -9.24 5.85
N ALA A 326 -18.81 -10.14 5.81
CA ALA A 326 -19.92 -10.20 6.79
C ALA A 326 -19.46 -10.30 8.26
N ALA A 327 -18.32 -10.94 8.52
CA ALA A 327 -17.76 -11.13 9.86
C ALA A 327 -16.53 -10.27 10.15
N GLN A 328 -16.02 -9.52 9.18
CA GLN A 328 -14.78 -8.74 9.31
C GLN A 328 -15.02 -7.37 9.94
N ASP A 329 -14.00 -6.92 10.66
CA ASP A 329 -13.91 -5.60 11.29
C ASP A 329 -12.80 -4.81 10.60
N VAL A 330 -13.12 -4.20 9.45
CA VAL A 330 -12.14 -3.60 8.54
C VAL A 330 -12.53 -2.18 8.16
N LEU A 331 -11.51 -1.34 7.97
CA LEU A 331 -11.66 -0.06 7.28
C LEU A 331 -11.21 -0.22 5.83
N ILE A 332 -12.09 0.10 4.89
CA ILE A 332 -11.80 0.09 3.45
C ILE A 332 -11.76 1.53 2.95
N VAL A 333 -10.60 1.95 2.45
CA VAL A 333 -10.45 3.21 1.72
C VAL A 333 -10.70 2.93 0.24
N VAL A 334 -11.72 3.56 -0.32
CA VAL A 334 -12.06 3.45 -1.76
C VAL A 334 -11.66 4.77 -2.41
N ASP A 335 -10.58 4.76 -3.16
CA ASP A 335 -10.00 5.98 -3.73
C ASP A 335 -10.41 6.20 -5.20
N ASN A 336 -10.71 7.45 -5.53
CA ASN A 336 -11.03 7.92 -6.89
C ASN A 336 -12.35 7.36 -7.44
N CYS A 337 -13.45 7.53 -6.69
CA CYS A 337 -14.77 7.01 -7.04
C CYS A 337 -15.47 7.77 -8.17
N GLU A 338 -15.05 9.01 -8.50
CA GLU A 338 -15.78 9.96 -9.34
C GLU A 338 -16.13 9.48 -10.76
N HIS A 339 -15.35 8.58 -11.34
CA HIS A 339 -15.60 8.07 -12.69
C HIS A 339 -16.40 6.75 -12.72
N LEU A 340 -16.72 6.19 -11.54
CA LEU A 340 -17.46 4.94 -11.34
C LEU A 340 -18.54 5.10 -10.26
N ILE A 341 -19.17 6.25 -10.21
CA ILE A 341 -20.07 6.65 -9.11
C ILE A 341 -21.19 5.63 -8.91
N GLY A 342 -21.82 5.13 -9.99
CA GLY A 342 -22.89 4.15 -9.91
C GLY A 342 -22.46 2.82 -9.31
N GLY A 343 -21.32 2.29 -9.77
CA GLY A 343 -20.72 1.05 -9.25
C GLY A 343 -20.26 1.17 -7.80
N CYS A 344 -19.65 2.32 -7.44
CA CYS A 344 -19.25 2.63 -6.06
C CYS A 344 -20.46 2.75 -5.13
N ALA A 345 -21.51 3.47 -5.53
CA ALA A 345 -22.73 3.63 -4.77
C ALA A 345 -23.40 2.28 -4.49
N LYS A 346 -23.62 1.47 -5.55
CA LYS A 346 -24.20 0.12 -5.46
C LYS A 346 -23.38 -0.78 -4.50
N THR A 347 -22.06 -0.77 -4.63
CA THR A 347 -21.19 -1.63 -3.82
C THR A 347 -21.15 -1.16 -2.37
N ALA A 348 -20.98 0.15 -2.14
CA ALA A 348 -20.95 0.74 -0.80
C ALA A 348 -22.28 0.55 -0.06
N GLU A 349 -23.42 0.77 -0.72
CA GLU A 349 -24.75 0.55 -0.14
C GLU A 349 -24.95 -0.92 0.28
N ALA A 350 -24.54 -1.87 -0.56
CA ALA A 350 -24.62 -3.29 -0.25
C ALA A 350 -23.74 -3.66 0.96
N ILE A 351 -22.51 -3.15 1.05
CA ILE A 351 -21.60 -3.36 2.18
C ILE A 351 -22.19 -2.77 3.46
N VAL A 352 -22.66 -1.51 3.43
CA VAL A 352 -23.24 -0.84 4.59
C VAL A 352 -24.46 -1.59 5.11
N ARG A 353 -25.30 -2.17 4.24
CA ARG A 353 -26.48 -2.93 4.66
C ARG A 353 -26.17 -4.30 5.24
N ARG A 354 -25.17 -5.01 4.71
CA ARG A 354 -24.95 -6.44 5.03
C ARG A 354 -23.77 -6.70 5.97
N CYS A 355 -22.79 -5.79 6.04
CA CYS A 355 -21.53 -6.00 6.76
C CYS A 355 -21.42 -5.00 7.94
N PRO A 356 -21.97 -5.29 9.13
CA PRO A 356 -22.19 -4.31 10.20
C PRO A 356 -20.91 -3.74 10.85
N ARG A 357 -19.77 -4.39 10.69
CA ARG A 357 -18.48 -3.97 11.26
C ARG A 357 -17.51 -3.40 10.24
N VAL A 358 -17.95 -3.28 8.97
CA VAL A 358 -17.14 -2.67 7.92
C VAL A 358 -17.35 -1.17 7.92
N HIS A 359 -16.25 -0.42 7.91
CA HIS A 359 -16.22 1.02 7.70
C HIS A 359 -15.67 1.33 6.32
N LEU A 360 -16.28 2.30 5.64
CA LEU A 360 -15.88 2.76 4.31
C LEU A 360 -15.45 4.22 4.38
N LEU A 361 -14.28 4.53 3.82
CA LEU A 361 -13.80 5.89 3.60
C LEU A 361 -13.58 6.07 2.10
N ALA A 362 -14.54 6.73 1.44
CA ALA A 362 -14.48 6.99 0.00
C ALA A 362 -13.84 8.34 -0.30
N THR A 363 -13.10 8.45 -1.40
CA THR A 363 -12.69 9.74 -1.96
C THR A 363 -13.36 9.92 -3.32
N SER A 364 -13.96 11.09 -3.54
CA SER A 364 -14.67 11.41 -4.76
C SER A 364 -14.70 12.93 -5.00
N ARG A 365 -15.01 13.35 -6.22
CA ARG A 365 -15.31 14.77 -6.50
C ARG A 365 -16.72 15.14 -6.07
N GLU A 366 -17.64 14.18 -6.08
CA GLU A 366 -19.03 14.30 -5.69
C GLU A 366 -19.43 13.19 -4.73
N PRO A 367 -20.50 13.38 -3.92
CA PRO A 367 -21.02 12.33 -3.04
C PRO A 367 -21.46 11.09 -3.81
N LEU A 368 -21.45 9.92 -3.16
CA LEU A 368 -21.99 8.68 -3.71
C LEU A 368 -23.52 8.69 -3.78
N GLY A 369 -24.18 9.53 -2.95
CA GLY A 369 -25.62 9.74 -2.98
C GLY A 369 -26.44 8.59 -2.39
N ILE A 370 -25.91 7.86 -1.42
CA ILE A 370 -26.57 6.72 -0.80
C ILE A 370 -26.99 6.97 0.66
N GLY A 371 -27.94 6.19 1.15
CA GLY A 371 -28.42 6.31 2.53
C GLY A 371 -27.34 5.92 3.55
N GLY A 372 -27.16 6.77 4.57
CA GLY A 372 -26.15 6.58 5.62
C GLY A 372 -24.76 7.11 5.29
N GLU A 373 -24.59 7.77 4.14
CA GLU A 373 -23.38 8.48 3.77
C GLU A 373 -23.20 9.76 4.60
N VAL A 374 -22.02 9.93 5.17
CA VAL A 374 -21.59 11.19 5.78
C VAL A 374 -20.59 11.85 4.85
N ILE A 375 -20.93 13.03 4.38
CA ILE A 375 -20.11 13.77 3.42
C ILE A 375 -19.21 14.75 4.19
N TYR A 376 -17.89 14.58 4.03
CA TYR A 376 -16.92 15.55 4.49
C TYR A 376 -16.35 16.32 3.31
N ARG A 377 -16.63 17.60 3.22
CA ARG A 377 -16.07 18.46 2.16
C ARG A 377 -14.66 18.88 2.53
N VAL A 378 -13.67 18.30 1.84
CA VAL A 378 -12.25 18.61 2.06
C VAL A 378 -11.96 20.03 1.55
N PRO A 379 -11.62 20.98 2.44
CA PRO A 379 -11.29 22.34 2.02
C PRO A 379 -9.92 22.41 1.36
N SER A 380 -9.61 23.55 0.76
CA SER A 380 -8.23 23.93 0.45
C SER A 380 -7.41 24.05 1.74
N LEU A 381 -6.06 24.08 1.64
CA LEU A 381 -5.22 24.38 2.80
C LEU A 381 -5.53 25.76 3.36
N SER A 382 -5.39 25.91 4.68
CA SER A 382 -5.61 27.18 5.36
C SER A 382 -4.72 28.27 4.75
N LEU A 383 -5.31 29.45 4.60
CA LEU A 383 -4.63 30.68 4.14
C LEU A 383 -4.63 31.69 5.28
N PRO A 384 -3.59 32.53 5.43
CA PRO A 384 -3.60 33.59 6.44
C PRO A 384 -4.75 34.55 6.22
N GLY A 385 -5.39 35.02 7.32
CA GLY A 385 -6.40 36.06 7.28
C GLY A 385 -5.87 37.37 6.68
N PRO A 386 -6.77 38.24 6.16
CA PRO A 386 -6.35 39.54 5.63
C PRO A 386 -5.69 40.45 6.69
N ASP A 387 -6.04 40.28 7.96
CA ASP A 387 -5.60 41.13 9.09
C ASP A 387 -4.70 40.36 10.08
N ASP A 388 -4.17 39.20 9.72
CA ASP A 388 -3.31 38.39 10.57
C ASP A 388 -1.91 39.01 10.63
N PRO A 389 -1.44 39.52 11.79
CA PRO A 389 -0.12 40.14 11.93
C PRO A 389 1.03 39.19 11.66
N ASP A 390 0.83 37.87 11.80
CA ASP A 390 1.81 36.84 11.54
C ASP A 390 1.68 36.25 10.12
N SER A 391 0.96 36.90 9.24
CA SER A 391 0.57 36.40 7.91
C SER A 391 1.74 36.03 6.98
N GLY A 392 2.96 36.31 7.34
CA GLY A 392 4.15 36.01 6.55
C GLY A 392 5.11 34.99 7.16
N THR A 393 4.83 34.44 8.34
CA THR A 393 5.76 33.50 8.98
C THR A 393 5.50 32.05 8.53
N PRO A 394 6.56 31.21 8.42
CA PRO A 394 6.38 29.78 8.22
C PRO A 394 5.59 29.20 9.40
N GLY A 395 4.40 28.65 9.13
CA GLY A 395 3.50 28.12 10.17
C GLY A 395 2.27 29.00 10.43
N SER A 396 2.14 30.19 9.82
CA SER A 396 0.94 31.02 9.88
C SER A 396 -0.26 30.37 9.19
N SER A 397 -0.03 29.47 8.22
CA SER A 397 -1.05 28.67 7.56
C SER A 397 -0.46 27.43 6.88
N ASP A 398 -1.29 26.42 6.66
CA ASP A 398 -0.87 25.17 6.04
C ASP A 398 -0.35 25.36 4.61
N ALA A 399 -0.93 26.28 3.85
CA ALA A 399 -0.50 26.57 2.48
C ALA A 399 0.90 27.17 2.44
N VAL A 400 1.21 28.11 3.35
CA VAL A 400 2.54 28.74 3.48
C VAL A 400 3.57 27.70 3.98
N ALA A 401 3.20 26.89 4.95
CA ALA A 401 4.04 25.82 5.46
C ALA A 401 4.39 24.79 4.36
N LEU A 402 3.39 24.38 3.56
CA LEU A 402 3.60 23.46 2.42
C LEU A 402 4.52 24.10 1.36
N PHE A 403 4.29 25.36 1.00
CA PHE A 403 5.12 26.08 0.02
C PHE A 403 6.58 26.14 0.47
N ALA A 404 6.83 26.51 1.73
CA ALA A 404 8.17 26.60 2.30
C ALA A 404 8.87 25.24 2.37
N ASP A 405 8.14 24.18 2.78
CA ASP A 405 8.68 22.82 2.82
C ASP A 405 9.06 22.32 1.42
N ARG A 406 8.19 22.50 0.44
CA ARG A 406 8.45 22.07 -0.94
C ARG A 406 9.56 22.89 -1.60
N ALA A 407 9.66 24.18 -1.33
CA ALA A 407 10.79 25.01 -1.78
C ALA A 407 12.11 24.45 -1.22
N ARG A 408 12.16 24.13 0.07
CA ARG A 408 13.34 23.53 0.74
C ARG A 408 13.68 22.17 0.16
N ALA A 409 12.69 21.29 -0.04
CA ALA A 409 12.87 19.97 -0.66
C ALA A 409 13.41 20.08 -2.10
N ASN A 410 13.11 21.16 -2.81
CA ASN A 410 13.64 21.45 -4.14
C ASN A 410 15.01 22.16 -4.12
N GLY A 411 15.67 22.25 -2.97
CA GLY A 411 17.01 22.83 -2.83
C GLY A 411 17.03 24.37 -2.80
N VAL A 412 15.87 25.02 -2.64
CA VAL A 412 15.78 26.47 -2.54
C VAL A 412 15.68 26.87 -1.06
N ALA A 413 16.71 27.53 -0.55
CA ALA A 413 16.71 28.11 0.78
C ALA A 413 15.80 29.37 0.80
N LEU A 414 14.51 29.16 0.88
CA LEU A 414 13.52 30.23 1.01
C LEU A 414 13.41 30.60 2.49
N ALA A 415 14.01 31.73 2.88
CA ALA A 415 13.68 32.37 4.16
C ALA A 415 12.34 33.09 3.97
N VAL A 416 11.30 32.60 4.60
CA VAL A 416 10.00 33.31 4.66
C VAL A 416 10.10 34.33 5.77
N ASP A 417 10.68 35.49 5.44
CA ASP A 417 10.92 36.65 6.30
C ASP A 417 9.89 37.76 6.01
N GLU A 418 10.06 38.90 6.62
CA GLU A 418 9.18 40.09 6.43
C GLU A 418 9.08 40.55 4.96
N GLN A 419 10.09 40.22 4.12
CA GLN A 419 10.08 40.63 2.70
C GLN A 419 9.47 39.54 1.81
N ALA A 420 9.82 38.29 2.00
CA ALA A 420 9.33 37.18 1.20
C ALA A 420 7.93 36.69 1.61
N GLY A 421 7.61 36.77 2.92
CA GLY A 421 6.35 36.32 3.48
C GLY A 421 5.08 36.83 2.77
N PRO A 422 4.91 38.13 2.59
CA PRO A 422 3.74 38.69 1.91
C PRO A 422 3.60 38.21 0.46
N VAL A 423 4.74 37.99 -0.24
CA VAL A 423 4.73 37.47 -1.61
C VAL A 423 4.32 35.99 -1.65
N VAL A 424 4.84 35.17 -0.73
CA VAL A 424 4.45 33.76 -0.58
C VAL A 424 2.97 33.62 -0.27
N VAL A 425 2.44 34.43 0.68
CA VAL A 425 1.02 34.49 0.99
C VAL A 425 0.20 34.86 -0.25
N SER A 426 0.64 35.87 -0.99
CA SER A 426 -0.03 36.27 -2.23
C SER A 426 -0.04 35.16 -3.27
N VAL A 427 1.08 34.41 -3.44
CA VAL A 427 1.14 33.24 -4.30
C VAL A 427 0.17 32.17 -3.84
N CYS A 428 0.18 31.81 -2.54
CA CYS A 428 -0.71 30.78 -1.98
C CYS A 428 -2.20 31.17 -2.14
N ARG A 429 -2.54 32.44 -1.92
CA ARG A 429 -3.92 32.95 -2.11
C ARG A 429 -4.37 32.86 -3.58
N ARG A 430 -3.52 33.19 -4.54
CA ARG A 430 -3.80 33.06 -5.97
C ARG A 430 -3.93 31.62 -6.45
N LEU A 431 -3.33 30.73 -5.71
CA LEU A 431 -3.45 29.27 -5.91
C LEU A 431 -4.58 28.67 -5.08
N ASP A 432 -5.43 29.49 -4.43
CA ASP A 432 -6.56 29.09 -3.58
C ASP A 432 -6.19 28.08 -2.48
N GLY A 433 -4.93 28.05 -2.04
CA GLY A 433 -4.43 27.07 -1.10
C GLY A 433 -4.50 25.63 -1.59
N MET A 434 -4.61 25.39 -2.88
CA MET A 434 -4.68 24.06 -3.48
C MET A 434 -3.31 23.36 -3.37
N PRO A 435 -3.23 22.20 -2.68
CA PRO A 435 -1.94 21.55 -2.38
C PRO A 435 -1.06 21.32 -3.60
N LEU A 436 -1.61 20.72 -4.67
CA LEU A 436 -0.83 20.47 -5.89
C LEU A 436 -0.36 21.77 -6.56
N ALA A 437 -1.23 22.78 -6.62
CA ALA A 437 -0.88 24.06 -7.20
C ALA A 437 0.26 24.74 -6.42
N VAL A 438 0.21 24.65 -5.09
CA VAL A 438 1.27 25.15 -4.19
C VAL A 438 2.58 24.39 -4.39
N GLU A 439 2.53 23.06 -4.50
CA GLU A 439 3.71 22.21 -4.75
C GLU A 439 4.34 22.52 -6.12
N LEU A 440 3.54 22.66 -7.16
CA LEU A 440 4.01 23.02 -8.50
C LEU A 440 4.62 24.41 -8.54
N ALA A 441 4.03 25.38 -7.86
CA ALA A 441 4.56 26.73 -7.76
C ALA A 441 5.89 26.76 -6.99
N ALA A 442 5.99 26.07 -5.87
CA ALA A 442 7.23 25.96 -5.10
C ALA A 442 8.37 25.32 -5.91
N ALA A 443 8.05 24.30 -6.72
CA ALA A 443 9.04 23.67 -7.60
C ALA A 443 9.62 24.65 -8.66
N ARG A 444 8.87 25.69 -9.06
CA ARG A 444 9.34 26.72 -10.01
C ARG A 444 10.43 27.61 -9.47
N LEU A 445 10.56 27.73 -8.17
CA LEU A 445 11.62 28.53 -7.55
C LEU A 445 13.03 28.02 -7.88
N ARG A 446 13.17 26.82 -8.42
CA ARG A 446 14.46 26.33 -8.96
C ARG A 446 14.90 27.07 -10.23
N SER A 447 13.97 27.61 -10.99
CA SER A 447 14.22 28.22 -12.30
C SER A 447 13.84 29.69 -12.41
N MET A 448 13.19 30.25 -11.39
CA MET A 448 12.79 31.64 -11.36
C MET A 448 12.74 32.17 -9.91
N SER A 449 12.87 33.48 -9.75
CA SER A 449 12.73 34.16 -8.47
C SER A 449 11.26 34.16 -7.99
N LEU A 450 11.04 34.33 -6.70
CA LEU A 450 9.70 34.45 -6.11
C LEU A 450 8.90 35.61 -6.74
N ALA A 451 9.59 36.74 -7.01
CA ALA A 451 8.96 37.90 -7.64
C ALA A 451 8.54 37.64 -9.12
N GLU A 452 9.35 36.91 -9.88
CA GLU A 452 9.02 36.49 -11.25
C GLU A 452 7.87 35.49 -11.24
N LEU A 453 7.87 34.53 -10.31
CA LEU A 453 6.76 33.60 -10.13
C LEU A 453 5.45 34.37 -9.87
N HIS A 454 5.48 35.28 -8.91
CA HIS A 454 4.32 36.11 -8.54
C HIS A 454 3.80 36.95 -9.73
N GLY A 455 4.70 37.63 -10.45
CA GLY A 455 4.33 38.45 -11.60
C GLY A 455 3.74 37.64 -12.77
N ARG A 456 4.24 36.41 -13.00
CA ARG A 456 3.76 35.55 -14.08
C ARG A 456 2.41 34.88 -13.76
N LEU A 457 2.15 34.58 -12.49
CA LEU A 457 0.84 34.13 -12.04
C LEU A 457 -0.23 35.17 -12.35
N ASP A 458 0.05 36.46 -12.17
CA ASP A 458 -0.87 37.57 -12.47
C ASP A 458 -1.25 37.64 -13.94
N GLN A 459 -0.27 37.58 -14.82
CA GLN A 459 -0.47 37.74 -16.26
C GLN A 459 -1.27 36.57 -16.88
N ARG A 460 -1.09 35.35 -16.40
CA ARG A 460 -1.73 34.13 -16.93
C ARG A 460 -3.14 33.90 -16.41
N PHE A 461 -3.41 34.19 -15.17
CA PHE A 461 -4.77 34.10 -14.62
C PHE A 461 -5.73 35.11 -15.28
N ARG A 462 -5.24 36.29 -15.72
CA ARG A 462 -6.05 37.22 -16.47
C ARG A 462 -6.43 36.77 -17.89
N LEU A 463 -5.60 35.97 -18.53
CA LEU A 463 -5.84 35.44 -19.89
C LEU A 463 -6.78 34.25 -19.92
N LEU A 464 -6.92 33.50 -18.79
CA LEU A 464 -7.72 32.26 -18.69
C LEU A 464 -9.12 32.46 -18.10
N THR A 465 -9.49 33.69 -17.67
CA THR A 465 -10.84 34.06 -17.18
C THR A 465 -11.86 34.32 -18.29
N GLY A 466 -11.55 34.02 -19.52
CA GLY A 466 -12.40 34.33 -20.72
C GLY A 466 -13.40 33.25 -21.11
N GLY A 467 -13.59 32.17 -20.40
CA GLY A 467 -14.48 31.06 -20.78
C GLY A 467 -15.43 30.62 -19.68
N SER A 468 -16.73 30.86 -19.86
CA SER A 468 -17.88 30.34 -19.12
C SER A 468 -18.04 30.71 -17.63
N ARG A 469 -19.00 31.57 -17.32
CA ARG A 469 -19.39 32.04 -15.97
C ARG A 469 -20.08 30.98 -15.08
N THR A 470 -20.14 29.72 -15.49
CA THR A 470 -20.89 28.65 -14.80
C THR A 470 -20.04 27.48 -14.31
N ALA A 471 -18.73 27.40 -14.64
CA ALA A 471 -17.82 26.46 -14.04
C ALA A 471 -17.30 27.02 -12.71
N LEU A 472 -17.31 26.19 -11.65
CA LEU A 472 -16.77 26.55 -10.34
C LEU A 472 -15.36 27.15 -10.49
N GLU A 473 -15.16 28.37 -10.01
CA GLU A 473 -13.90 29.13 -10.10
C GLU A 473 -12.66 28.32 -9.70
N ARG A 474 -12.81 27.35 -8.77
CA ARG A 474 -11.77 26.46 -8.26
C ARG A 474 -11.32 25.40 -9.27
N GLN A 475 -12.19 24.88 -10.10
CA GLN A 475 -11.81 23.95 -11.18
C GLN A 475 -11.10 24.66 -12.33
N GLN A 476 -11.39 25.93 -12.54
CA GLN A 476 -10.66 26.77 -13.51
C GLN A 476 -9.24 27.06 -13.05
N THR A 477 -9.03 27.25 -11.74
CA THR A 477 -7.73 27.59 -11.17
C THR A 477 -6.75 26.42 -11.26
N LEU A 478 -7.18 25.19 -11.06
CA LEU A 478 -6.32 24.03 -11.15
C LEU A 478 -5.92 23.71 -12.61
N ALA A 479 -6.89 23.71 -13.53
CA ALA A 479 -6.63 23.57 -14.96
C ALA A 479 -5.69 24.67 -15.47
N ALA A 480 -5.86 25.90 -14.95
CA ALA A 480 -4.97 27.01 -15.23
C ALA A 480 -3.55 26.77 -14.71
N THR A 481 -3.41 26.20 -13.50
CA THR A 481 -2.09 25.93 -12.91
C THR A 481 -1.35 24.81 -13.64
N VAL A 482 -2.03 23.71 -13.96
CA VAL A 482 -1.45 22.62 -14.75
C VAL A 482 -1.14 23.10 -16.17
N GLY A 483 -2.06 23.82 -16.80
CA GLY A 483 -1.87 24.44 -18.11
C GLY A 483 -0.70 25.43 -18.14
N TRP A 484 -0.54 26.22 -17.09
CA TRP A 484 0.64 27.10 -16.94
C TRP A 484 1.93 26.30 -16.80
N SER A 485 1.96 25.24 -15.95
CA SER A 485 3.12 24.38 -15.81
C SER A 485 3.47 23.71 -17.14
N TYR A 486 2.46 23.22 -17.87
CA TYR A 486 2.61 22.64 -19.19
C TYR A 486 3.18 23.65 -20.22
N SER A 487 2.71 24.89 -20.20
CA SER A 487 3.19 25.93 -21.14
C SER A 487 4.65 26.38 -20.91
N LEU A 488 5.24 26.03 -19.77
CA LEU A 488 6.65 26.25 -19.44
C LEU A 488 7.56 25.10 -19.88
N LEU A 489 6.96 24.00 -20.36
CA LEU A 489 7.69 22.88 -20.91
C LEU A 489 8.22 23.23 -22.31
N THR A 490 9.34 22.62 -22.64
CA THR A 490 9.82 22.59 -24.04
C THR A 490 8.87 21.74 -24.88
N GLY A 491 8.91 21.91 -26.21
CA GLY A 491 8.08 21.12 -27.11
C GLY A 491 8.31 19.61 -26.97
N ALA A 492 9.53 19.16 -26.71
CA ALA A 492 9.85 17.75 -26.47
C ALA A 492 9.27 17.25 -25.15
N GLU A 493 9.36 18.03 -24.06
CA GLU A 493 8.76 17.70 -22.76
C GLU A 493 7.22 17.64 -22.85
N GLN A 494 6.60 18.53 -23.64
CA GLN A 494 5.14 18.53 -23.85
C GLN A 494 4.70 17.26 -24.56
N VAL A 495 5.41 16.85 -25.61
CA VAL A 495 5.13 15.60 -26.34
C VAL A 495 5.34 14.39 -25.43
N LEU A 496 6.43 14.35 -24.65
CA LEU A 496 6.68 13.27 -23.72
C LEU A 496 5.57 13.18 -22.68
N LEU A 497 5.20 14.27 -22.02
CA LEU A 497 4.16 14.30 -21.01
C LEU A 497 2.81 13.81 -21.58
N ALA A 498 2.45 14.26 -22.80
CA ALA A 498 1.24 13.81 -23.47
C ALA A 498 1.25 12.30 -23.72
N ARG A 499 2.36 11.74 -24.21
CA ARG A 499 2.52 10.29 -24.45
C ARG A 499 2.51 9.47 -23.16
N LEU A 500 3.13 9.96 -22.08
CA LEU A 500 3.12 9.30 -20.77
C LEU A 500 1.70 9.10 -20.19
N SER A 501 0.71 9.83 -20.69
CA SER A 501 -0.70 9.65 -20.29
C SER A 501 -1.28 8.29 -20.65
N VAL A 502 -0.62 7.54 -21.56
CA VAL A 502 -1.05 6.19 -21.94
C VAL A 502 -0.85 5.18 -20.82
N PHE A 503 0.07 5.41 -19.88
CA PHE A 503 0.28 4.54 -18.75
C PHE A 503 -0.86 4.66 -17.73
N ALA A 504 -1.39 3.52 -17.30
CA ALA A 504 -2.50 3.43 -16.35
C ALA A 504 -2.07 3.30 -14.88
N GLY A 505 -0.78 3.34 -14.62
CA GLY A 505 -0.21 3.22 -13.27
C GLY A 505 1.24 3.64 -13.29
N SER A 506 2.05 2.98 -12.48
CA SER A 506 3.48 3.22 -12.51
C SER A 506 4.13 2.49 -13.69
N PHE A 507 5.24 3.04 -14.16
CA PHE A 507 6.07 2.47 -15.23
C PHE A 507 7.55 2.67 -14.89
N ASP A 508 8.44 1.89 -15.48
CA ASP A 508 9.87 2.11 -15.37
C ASP A 508 10.43 2.90 -16.55
N LEU A 509 11.71 3.25 -16.51
CA LEU A 509 12.37 4.00 -17.56
C LEU A 509 12.33 3.25 -18.89
N ALA A 510 12.58 1.94 -18.88
CA ALA A 510 12.58 1.14 -20.11
C ALA A 510 11.21 1.15 -20.82
N ALA A 511 10.11 1.12 -20.04
CA ALA A 511 8.76 1.26 -20.60
C ALA A 511 8.54 2.67 -21.19
N ALA A 512 8.99 3.72 -20.50
CA ALA A 512 8.89 5.09 -21.03
C ALA A 512 9.69 5.26 -22.33
N GLU A 513 10.92 4.74 -22.39
CA GLU A 513 11.77 4.74 -23.58
C GLU A 513 11.12 3.99 -24.74
N ALA A 514 10.64 2.76 -24.49
CA ALA A 514 10.02 1.94 -25.52
C ALA A 514 8.71 2.54 -26.06
N VAL A 515 7.89 3.14 -25.20
CA VAL A 515 6.56 3.63 -25.58
C VAL A 515 6.61 5.05 -26.11
N CYS A 516 7.42 5.91 -25.50
CA CYS A 516 7.43 7.34 -25.80
C CYS A 516 8.59 7.76 -26.73
N GLY A 517 9.67 6.96 -26.81
CA GLY A 517 10.87 7.23 -27.60
C GLY A 517 10.68 6.85 -29.07
N THR A 518 9.69 7.44 -29.72
CA THR A 518 9.38 7.19 -31.13
C THR A 518 9.13 8.49 -31.89
N GLY A 519 9.47 8.52 -33.16
CA GLY A 519 9.15 9.64 -34.06
C GLY A 519 9.76 10.98 -33.63
N ARG A 520 9.00 11.81 -32.89
CA ARG A 520 9.44 13.16 -32.47
C ARG A 520 10.41 13.17 -31.27
N ILE A 521 10.55 12.06 -30.54
CA ILE A 521 11.46 11.93 -29.39
C ILE A 521 12.38 10.76 -29.65
N ASP A 522 13.70 11.02 -29.58
CA ASP A 522 14.68 9.92 -29.61
C ASP A 522 14.62 9.15 -28.30
N MET A 523 14.74 7.82 -28.37
CA MET A 523 14.74 6.95 -27.20
C MET A 523 15.79 7.39 -26.16
N LEU A 524 16.95 7.82 -26.59
CA LEU A 524 18.05 8.26 -25.72
C LEU A 524 17.73 9.57 -24.98
N ASP A 525 16.83 10.40 -25.51
CA ASP A 525 16.43 11.66 -24.87
C ASP A 525 15.37 11.46 -23.79
N VAL A 526 14.63 10.34 -23.81
CA VAL A 526 13.51 10.08 -22.88
C VAL A 526 13.95 10.16 -21.43
N ALA A 527 15.09 9.58 -21.06
CA ALA A 527 15.61 9.61 -19.70
C ALA A 527 15.84 11.04 -19.19
N GLY A 528 16.46 11.89 -19.99
CA GLY A 528 16.71 13.30 -19.67
C GLY A 528 15.41 14.10 -19.54
N LEU A 529 14.50 13.93 -20.49
CA LEU A 529 13.20 14.59 -20.50
C LEU A 529 12.33 14.14 -19.32
N LEU A 530 12.33 12.84 -18.98
CA LEU A 530 11.60 12.28 -17.85
C LEU A 530 12.14 12.83 -16.53
N GLY A 531 13.47 12.90 -16.39
CA GLY A 531 14.12 13.54 -15.25
C GLY A 531 13.69 14.99 -15.09
N SER A 532 13.64 15.76 -16.18
CA SER A 532 13.14 17.14 -16.17
C SER A 532 11.66 17.22 -15.74
N LEU A 533 10.80 16.30 -16.19
CA LEU A 533 9.40 16.27 -15.77
C LEU A 533 9.24 15.91 -14.28
N VAL A 534 10.11 15.04 -13.74
CA VAL A 534 10.18 14.76 -12.30
C VAL A 534 10.60 16.02 -11.53
N ASP A 535 11.64 16.68 -11.98
CA ASP A 535 12.11 17.93 -11.38
C ASP A 535 11.04 19.03 -11.37
N LYS A 536 10.18 19.04 -12.39
CA LYS A 536 9.04 19.96 -12.53
C LYS A 536 7.79 19.48 -11.78
N SER A 537 7.88 18.38 -11.02
CA SER A 537 6.78 17.77 -10.25
C SER A 537 5.54 17.38 -11.09
N LEU A 538 5.72 17.14 -12.38
CA LEU A 538 4.69 16.65 -13.29
C LEU A 538 4.68 15.12 -13.38
N VAL A 539 5.79 14.49 -13.01
CA VAL A 539 5.94 13.03 -12.85
C VAL A 539 6.45 12.76 -11.45
N VAL A 540 5.91 11.76 -10.80
CA VAL A 540 6.37 11.30 -9.49
C VAL A 540 7.29 10.12 -9.70
N ALA A 541 8.49 10.15 -9.09
CA ALA A 541 9.44 9.05 -9.06
C ALA A 541 9.42 8.39 -7.69
N GLU A 542 9.26 7.06 -7.65
CA GLU A 542 9.14 6.27 -6.42
C GLU A 542 10.13 5.11 -6.43
N GLN A 543 10.78 4.86 -5.29
CA GLN A 543 11.62 3.68 -5.12
C GLN A 543 10.74 2.44 -4.95
N ALA A 544 10.84 1.48 -5.85
CA ALA A 544 10.10 0.22 -5.79
C ALA A 544 11.08 -0.96 -5.88
N GLY A 545 11.26 -1.65 -4.77
CA GLY A 545 12.27 -2.72 -4.69
C GLY A 545 13.68 -2.18 -4.97
N THR A 546 14.37 -2.75 -5.97
CA THR A 546 15.72 -2.34 -6.38
C THR A 546 15.73 -1.28 -7.48
N GLY A 547 14.56 -0.86 -8.00
CA GLY A 547 14.44 0.04 -9.13
C GLY A 547 13.62 1.29 -8.84
N LEU A 548 13.73 2.27 -9.75
CA LEU A 548 12.93 3.49 -9.74
C LEU A 548 11.71 3.30 -10.64
N ARG A 549 10.54 3.70 -10.16
CA ARG A 549 9.32 3.72 -10.97
C ARG A 549 8.73 5.12 -11.02
N TYR A 550 8.04 5.41 -12.09
CA TYR A 550 7.46 6.71 -12.39
C TYR A 550 5.95 6.59 -12.50
N ARG A 551 5.24 7.62 -12.11
CA ARG A 551 3.80 7.73 -12.35
C ARG A 551 3.37 9.19 -12.51
N LEU A 552 2.26 9.38 -13.20
CA LEU A 552 1.58 10.67 -13.23
C LEU A 552 0.52 10.71 -12.12
N LEU A 553 0.35 11.88 -11.51
CA LEU A 553 -0.86 12.14 -10.74
C LEU A 553 -2.06 12.12 -11.70
N GLU A 554 -3.21 11.63 -11.23
CA GLU A 554 -4.35 11.38 -12.11
C GLU A 554 -4.83 12.63 -12.87
N THR A 555 -4.86 13.81 -12.19
CA THR A 555 -5.22 15.08 -12.85
C THR A 555 -4.22 15.46 -13.94
N ILE A 556 -2.94 15.23 -13.70
CA ILE A 556 -1.91 15.49 -14.72
C ILE A 556 -2.05 14.48 -15.87
N ARG A 557 -2.33 13.22 -15.55
CA ARG A 557 -2.56 12.17 -16.55
C ARG A 557 -3.76 12.51 -17.45
N LEU A 558 -4.88 12.94 -16.87
CA LEU A 558 -6.07 13.34 -17.63
C LEU A 558 -5.81 14.56 -18.51
N PHE A 559 -5.15 15.60 -17.97
CA PHE A 559 -4.74 16.78 -18.76
C PHE A 559 -3.80 16.37 -19.90
N ALA A 560 -2.81 15.53 -19.64
CA ALA A 560 -1.87 15.04 -20.64
C ALA A 560 -2.57 14.19 -21.73
N ALA A 561 -3.59 13.41 -21.35
CA ALA A 561 -4.42 12.65 -22.28
C ALA A 561 -5.25 13.55 -23.21
N GLU A 562 -5.77 14.67 -22.69
CA GLU A 562 -6.42 15.70 -23.54
C GLU A 562 -5.43 16.27 -24.56
N ARG A 563 -4.19 16.58 -24.13
CA ARG A 563 -3.14 17.07 -25.04
C ARG A 563 -2.76 16.04 -26.08
N LEU A 564 -2.71 14.75 -25.71
CA LEU A 564 -2.47 13.65 -26.67
C LEU A 564 -3.61 13.55 -27.70
N ALA A 565 -4.86 13.67 -27.26
CA ALA A 565 -6.02 13.67 -28.15
C ALA A 565 -6.03 14.89 -29.12
N GLU A 566 -5.62 16.07 -28.64
CA GLU A 566 -5.47 17.26 -29.46
C GLU A 566 -4.32 17.15 -30.50
N ALA A 567 -3.31 16.33 -30.22
CA ALA A 567 -2.24 16.05 -31.17
C ALA A 567 -2.69 15.21 -32.38
N GLY A 568 -3.89 14.60 -32.30
CA GLY A 568 -4.54 13.83 -33.35
C GLY A 568 -4.81 12.38 -33.00
N GLU A 569 -5.87 11.82 -33.56
CA GLU A 569 -6.28 10.42 -33.31
C GLU A 569 -5.21 9.41 -33.73
N GLU A 570 -4.48 9.67 -34.80
CA GLU A 570 -3.38 8.81 -35.29
C GLU A 570 -2.24 8.72 -34.28
N GLU A 571 -1.82 9.85 -33.69
CA GLU A 571 -0.76 9.87 -32.68
C GLU A 571 -1.21 9.12 -31.42
N ALA A 572 -2.43 9.36 -30.95
CA ALA A 572 -2.97 8.68 -29.78
C ALA A 572 -3.09 7.17 -30.01
N ALA A 573 -3.56 6.75 -31.19
CA ALA A 573 -3.66 5.34 -31.55
C ALA A 573 -2.28 4.67 -31.69
N ALA A 574 -1.32 5.36 -32.27
CA ALA A 574 0.06 4.87 -32.42
C ALA A 574 0.70 4.63 -31.05
N VAL A 575 0.64 5.59 -30.14
CA VAL A 575 1.19 5.47 -28.79
C VAL A 575 0.49 4.33 -28.01
N ALA A 576 -0.83 4.20 -28.13
CA ALA A 576 -1.58 3.12 -27.48
C ALA A 576 -1.20 1.74 -28.04
N ALA A 577 -0.95 1.64 -29.36
CA ALA A 577 -0.51 0.40 -29.98
C ALA A 577 0.91 0.01 -29.52
N VAL A 578 1.84 0.96 -29.44
CA VAL A 578 3.20 0.72 -28.93
C VAL A 578 3.16 0.32 -27.45
N HIS A 579 2.34 0.98 -26.63
CA HIS A 579 2.10 0.58 -25.22
C HIS A 579 1.60 -0.86 -25.12
N CYS A 580 0.60 -1.24 -25.93
CA CYS A 580 0.07 -2.59 -25.96
C CYS A 580 1.14 -3.61 -26.38
N ALA A 581 1.92 -3.31 -27.41
CA ALA A 581 3.01 -4.19 -27.88
C ALA A 581 4.11 -4.35 -26.83
N HIS A 582 4.49 -3.29 -26.13
CA HIS A 582 5.49 -3.34 -25.04
C HIS A 582 5.03 -4.23 -23.90
N PHE A 583 3.83 -4.03 -23.38
CA PHE A 583 3.34 -4.84 -22.26
C PHE A 583 2.98 -6.27 -22.64
N LEU A 584 2.64 -6.53 -23.91
CA LEU A 584 2.58 -7.89 -24.43
C LEU A 584 3.95 -8.56 -24.40
N ALA A 585 5.01 -7.88 -24.87
CA ALA A 585 6.37 -8.40 -24.82
C ALA A 585 6.85 -8.67 -23.39
N VAL A 586 6.53 -7.78 -22.44
CA VAL A 586 6.80 -8.00 -21.00
C VAL A 586 6.08 -9.24 -20.47
N ALA A 587 4.80 -9.42 -20.84
CA ALA A 587 4.03 -10.61 -20.44
C ALA A 587 4.61 -11.91 -21.00
N GLU A 588 4.99 -11.92 -22.29
CA GLU A 588 5.58 -13.08 -22.95
C GLU A 588 6.98 -13.42 -22.39
N GLN A 589 7.78 -12.40 -22.11
CA GLN A 589 9.07 -12.60 -21.44
C GLN A 589 8.87 -13.18 -20.04
N ALA A 590 7.91 -12.65 -19.29
CA ALA A 590 7.59 -13.16 -17.96
C ALA A 590 7.13 -14.61 -18.00
N ALA A 591 6.30 -15.00 -18.99
CA ALA A 591 5.76 -16.36 -19.13
C ALA A 591 6.84 -17.43 -19.12
N ALA A 592 8.00 -17.16 -19.73
CA ALA A 592 9.15 -18.08 -19.77
C ALA A 592 9.78 -18.33 -18.38
N HIS A 593 9.53 -17.45 -17.41
CA HIS A 593 10.14 -17.51 -16.08
C HIS A 593 9.12 -17.77 -14.95
N LEU A 594 7.81 -17.79 -15.29
CA LEU A 594 6.75 -18.00 -14.29
C LEU A 594 6.61 -19.47 -13.83
N THR A 595 7.40 -20.38 -14.35
CA THR A 595 7.45 -21.80 -13.99
C THR A 595 8.87 -22.24 -13.59
N GLY A 596 9.69 -21.30 -13.07
CA GLY A 596 11.09 -21.55 -12.75
C GLY A 596 11.56 -20.81 -11.50
N PRO A 597 12.86 -20.87 -11.17
CA PRO A 597 13.41 -20.32 -9.92
C PRO A 597 13.31 -18.79 -9.80
N GLU A 598 13.13 -18.07 -10.90
CA GLU A 598 12.92 -16.62 -10.89
C GLU A 598 11.42 -16.22 -10.77
N GLN A 599 10.52 -17.18 -10.54
CA GLN A 599 9.08 -16.99 -10.50
C GLN A 599 8.66 -15.80 -9.60
N GLY A 600 9.19 -15.71 -8.37
CA GLY A 600 8.86 -14.62 -7.44
C GLY A 600 9.25 -13.23 -7.96
N LYS A 601 10.42 -13.11 -8.61
CA LYS A 601 10.90 -11.87 -9.20
C LYS A 601 9.99 -11.38 -10.33
N TRP A 602 9.60 -12.30 -11.24
CA TRP A 602 8.73 -11.95 -12.37
C TRP A 602 7.28 -11.67 -11.94
N LEU A 603 6.78 -12.38 -10.93
CA LEU A 603 5.49 -12.06 -10.32
C LEU A 603 5.48 -10.65 -9.75
N ALA A 604 6.52 -10.24 -9.00
CA ALA A 604 6.65 -8.90 -8.47
C ALA A 604 6.72 -7.83 -9.59
N ARG A 605 7.39 -8.14 -10.71
CA ARG A 605 7.42 -7.27 -11.89
C ARG A 605 6.03 -7.11 -12.50
N LEU A 606 5.29 -8.19 -12.71
CA LEU A 606 3.94 -8.14 -13.26
C LEU A 606 2.94 -7.44 -12.32
N ASP A 607 3.11 -7.58 -11.00
CA ASP A 607 2.32 -6.84 -10.01
C ASP A 607 2.52 -5.33 -10.16
N ALA A 608 3.75 -4.90 -10.35
CA ALA A 608 4.06 -3.49 -10.56
C ALA A 608 3.50 -2.94 -11.89
N ASP A 609 3.40 -3.77 -12.92
CA ASP A 609 2.92 -3.40 -14.26
C ASP A 609 1.43 -3.72 -14.50
N GLN A 610 0.72 -4.23 -13.50
CA GLN A 610 -0.63 -4.74 -13.61
C GLN A 610 -1.64 -3.78 -14.27
N ALA A 611 -1.65 -2.52 -13.87
CA ALA A 611 -2.58 -1.53 -14.42
C ALA A 611 -2.33 -1.32 -15.93
N ASN A 612 -1.06 -1.33 -16.34
CA ASN A 612 -0.67 -1.21 -17.74
C ASN A 612 -1.03 -2.47 -18.54
N LEU A 613 -0.86 -3.65 -17.97
CA LEU A 613 -1.27 -4.91 -18.60
C LEU A 613 -2.78 -4.95 -18.84
N ARG A 614 -3.59 -4.49 -17.88
CA ARG A 614 -5.05 -4.36 -18.05
C ARG A 614 -5.39 -3.36 -19.15
N ARG A 615 -4.71 -2.22 -19.19
CA ARG A 615 -4.93 -1.22 -20.23
C ARG A 615 -4.56 -1.75 -21.62
N ALA A 616 -3.45 -2.48 -21.73
CA ALA A 616 -3.04 -3.15 -22.95
C ALA A 616 -4.08 -4.17 -23.42
N ALA A 617 -4.58 -5.00 -22.50
CA ALA A 617 -5.64 -5.98 -22.77
C ALA A 617 -6.95 -5.31 -23.22
N GLY A 618 -7.37 -4.24 -22.54
CA GLY A 618 -8.56 -3.46 -22.92
C GLY A 618 -8.43 -2.82 -24.30
N HIS A 619 -7.25 -2.25 -24.61
CA HIS A 619 -6.95 -1.69 -25.93
C HIS A 619 -7.04 -2.78 -27.03
N ALA A 620 -6.40 -3.95 -26.79
CA ALA A 620 -6.45 -5.07 -27.72
C ALA A 620 -7.88 -5.59 -27.93
N ALA A 621 -8.66 -5.73 -26.86
CA ALA A 621 -10.05 -6.22 -26.91
C ALA A 621 -10.98 -5.26 -27.67
N GLY A 622 -10.75 -3.96 -27.59
CA GLY A 622 -11.53 -2.94 -28.28
C GLY A 622 -11.28 -2.83 -29.79
N ARG A 623 -10.23 -3.47 -30.31
CA ARG A 623 -9.87 -3.42 -31.73
C ARG A 623 -10.51 -4.59 -32.52
N PRO A 624 -10.95 -4.34 -33.77
CA PRO A 624 -11.43 -5.43 -34.63
C PRO A 624 -10.34 -6.47 -34.92
N ASP A 625 -9.09 -6.04 -35.10
CA ASP A 625 -7.89 -6.83 -35.39
C ASP A 625 -7.12 -7.26 -34.13
N GLY A 626 -7.68 -7.07 -32.94
CA GLY A 626 -6.98 -7.28 -31.66
C GLY A 626 -7.07 -8.71 -31.11
N THR A 627 -7.76 -9.63 -31.78
CA THR A 627 -8.01 -11.00 -31.30
C THR A 627 -6.71 -11.71 -30.93
N ALA A 628 -5.75 -11.76 -31.85
CA ALA A 628 -4.46 -12.40 -31.60
C ALA A 628 -3.69 -11.80 -30.41
N LEU A 629 -3.76 -10.48 -30.21
CA LEU A 629 -3.13 -9.80 -29.07
C LEU A 629 -3.77 -10.22 -27.74
N VAL A 630 -5.09 -10.31 -27.70
CA VAL A 630 -5.84 -10.77 -26.51
C VAL A 630 -5.49 -12.21 -26.18
N LEU A 631 -5.45 -13.11 -27.19
CA LEU A 631 -5.09 -14.52 -26.98
C LEU A 631 -3.65 -14.65 -26.48
N ARG A 632 -2.70 -13.93 -27.06
CA ARG A 632 -1.29 -13.92 -26.62
C ARG A 632 -1.14 -13.44 -25.19
N LEU A 633 -1.78 -12.30 -24.82
CA LEU A 633 -1.77 -11.80 -23.44
C LEU A 633 -2.40 -12.80 -22.47
N GLY A 634 -3.51 -13.44 -22.89
CA GLY A 634 -4.20 -14.44 -22.09
C GLY A 634 -3.34 -15.65 -21.77
N VAL A 635 -2.66 -16.18 -22.79
CA VAL A 635 -1.76 -17.33 -22.64
C VAL A 635 -0.53 -16.95 -21.81
N ALA A 636 0.10 -15.81 -22.09
CA ALA A 636 1.31 -15.39 -21.40
C ALA A 636 1.10 -15.12 -19.89
N LEU A 637 -0.04 -14.59 -19.52
CA LEU A 637 -0.33 -14.23 -18.12
C LEU A 637 -1.05 -15.31 -17.32
N ASN A 638 -1.25 -16.53 -17.87
CA ASN A 638 -2.00 -17.60 -17.21
C ASN A 638 -1.52 -17.90 -15.79
N SER A 639 -0.22 -18.20 -15.61
CA SER A 639 0.37 -18.51 -14.29
C SER A 639 0.28 -17.33 -13.33
N TYR A 640 0.48 -16.12 -13.82
CA TYR A 640 0.35 -14.90 -13.02
C TYR A 640 -1.06 -14.74 -12.45
N TRP A 641 -2.08 -14.94 -13.25
CA TRP A 641 -3.47 -14.80 -12.82
C TRP A 641 -3.89 -15.89 -11.83
N TRP A 642 -3.31 -17.08 -11.97
CA TRP A 642 -3.50 -18.15 -10.98
C TRP A 642 -2.96 -17.75 -9.62
N VAL A 643 -1.70 -17.32 -9.57
CA VAL A 643 -1.04 -16.91 -8.31
C VAL A 643 -1.77 -15.73 -7.65
N ARG A 644 -2.29 -14.80 -8.45
CA ARG A 644 -2.99 -13.59 -7.93
C ARG A 644 -4.50 -13.72 -7.86
N SER A 645 -5.06 -14.92 -8.01
CA SER A 645 -6.50 -15.22 -7.89
C SER A 645 -7.40 -14.33 -8.78
N ARG A 646 -6.97 -14.10 -10.05
CA ARG A 646 -7.65 -13.21 -11.01
C ARG A 646 -8.34 -13.94 -12.16
N GLN A 647 -8.69 -15.18 -11.96
CA GLN A 647 -9.29 -16.04 -12.98
C GLN A 647 -10.55 -15.42 -13.64
N PRO A 648 -11.50 -14.76 -12.91
CA PRO A 648 -12.70 -14.21 -13.56
C PRO A 648 -12.41 -13.10 -14.57
N GLU A 649 -11.43 -12.21 -14.25
CA GLU A 649 -11.04 -11.10 -15.13
C GLU A 649 -10.52 -11.62 -16.47
N THR A 650 -9.68 -12.64 -16.42
CA THR A 650 -9.09 -13.26 -17.59
C THR A 650 -10.08 -14.08 -18.39
N PHE A 651 -10.93 -14.82 -17.70
CA PHE A 651 -12.00 -15.57 -18.33
C PHE A 651 -12.91 -14.63 -19.14
N GLY A 652 -13.28 -13.48 -18.56
CA GLY A 652 -14.07 -12.44 -19.22
C GLY A 652 -13.39 -11.81 -20.44
N LEU A 653 -12.04 -11.86 -20.51
CA LEU A 653 -11.26 -11.37 -21.65
C LEU A 653 -11.08 -12.43 -22.74
N LEU A 654 -10.69 -13.65 -22.36
CA LEU A 654 -10.34 -14.72 -23.30
C LEU A 654 -11.54 -15.35 -24.00
N VAL A 655 -12.59 -15.66 -23.26
CA VAL A 655 -13.74 -16.39 -23.83
C VAL A 655 -14.46 -15.62 -24.95
N PRO A 656 -14.72 -14.30 -24.83
CA PRO A 656 -15.23 -13.53 -25.96
C PRO A 656 -14.27 -13.48 -27.15
N ALA A 657 -12.94 -13.41 -26.90
CA ALA A 657 -11.95 -13.40 -27.97
C ALA A 657 -11.90 -14.73 -28.74
N LEU A 658 -11.99 -15.86 -28.03
CA LEU A 658 -12.04 -17.21 -28.65
C LEU A 658 -13.29 -17.43 -29.53
N ARG A 659 -14.36 -16.64 -29.34
CA ARG A 659 -15.58 -16.71 -30.16
C ARG A 659 -15.53 -15.81 -31.39
N ARG A 660 -14.51 -14.98 -31.56
CA ARG A 660 -14.36 -14.14 -32.75
C ARG A 660 -14.04 -14.97 -34.00
N PRO A 661 -14.52 -14.55 -35.18
CA PRO A 661 -14.29 -15.31 -36.42
C PRO A 661 -12.84 -15.54 -36.78
N ASP A 662 -11.97 -14.64 -36.41
CA ASP A 662 -10.51 -14.65 -36.66
C ASP A 662 -9.69 -15.36 -35.57
N ALA A 663 -10.33 -15.88 -34.51
CA ALA A 663 -9.62 -16.51 -33.40
C ALA A 663 -8.77 -17.73 -33.84
N GLY A 664 -9.23 -18.48 -34.82
CA GLY A 664 -8.53 -19.63 -35.39
C GLY A 664 -7.47 -19.31 -36.46
N ALA A 665 -7.17 -18.04 -36.73
CA ALA A 665 -6.19 -17.65 -37.76
C ALA A 665 -4.78 -18.20 -37.48
N ASP A 666 -4.40 -18.31 -36.18
CA ASP A 666 -3.22 -19.06 -35.72
C ASP A 666 -3.71 -20.26 -34.89
N PRO A 667 -3.74 -21.47 -35.47
CA PRO A 667 -4.28 -22.65 -34.78
C PRO A 667 -3.47 -23.07 -33.54
N ALA A 668 -2.15 -22.81 -33.49
CA ALA A 668 -1.32 -23.14 -32.34
C ALA A 668 -1.66 -22.19 -31.17
N LEU A 669 -1.71 -20.90 -31.41
CA LEU A 669 -2.12 -19.91 -30.42
C LEU A 669 -3.56 -20.14 -29.94
N PHE A 670 -4.45 -20.48 -30.86
CA PHE A 670 -5.84 -20.80 -30.54
C PHE A 670 -5.95 -22.01 -29.61
N GLY A 671 -5.18 -23.08 -29.89
CA GLY A 671 -5.12 -24.26 -29.02
C GLY A 671 -4.59 -23.95 -27.63
N GLU A 672 -3.53 -23.16 -27.50
CA GLU A 672 -2.98 -22.71 -26.23
C GLU A 672 -3.97 -21.83 -25.44
N ALA A 673 -4.68 -20.96 -26.12
CA ALA A 673 -5.69 -20.10 -25.52
C ALA A 673 -6.93 -20.92 -25.06
N LEU A 674 -7.32 -21.96 -25.79
CA LEU A 674 -8.38 -22.89 -25.36
C LEU A 674 -7.98 -23.64 -24.09
N VAL A 675 -6.75 -24.14 -23.99
CA VAL A 675 -6.22 -24.80 -22.78
C VAL A 675 -6.26 -23.83 -21.62
N THR A 676 -5.74 -22.61 -21.82
CA THR A 676 -5.74 -21.57 -20.78
C THR A 676 -7.15 -21.23 -20.31
N ALA A 677 -8.07 -20.99 -21.23
CA ALA A 677 -9.45 -20.68 -20.92
C ALA A 677 -10.16 -21.85 -20.19
N THR A 678 -9.84 -23.11 -20.55
CA THR A 678 -10.35 -24.30 -19.86
C THR A 678 -9.94 -24.30 -18.39
N ILE A 679 -8.65 -24.08 -18.13
CA ILE A 679 -8.10 -24.07 -16.77
C ILE A 679 -8.78 -23.00 -15.91
N LEU A 680 -8.99 -21.81 -16.47
CA LEU A 680 -9.69 -20.70 -15.78
C LEU A 680 -11.18 -21.01 -15.58
N ALA A 681 -11.83 -21.60 -16.56
CA ALA A 681 -13.25 -21.94 -16.54
C ALA A 681 -13.60 -23.01 -15.49
N ASN A 682 -12.69 -23.91 -15.16
CA ASN A 682 -12.91 -24.97 -14.17
C ASN A 682 -13.42 -24.45 -12.81
N LEU A 683 -13.06 -23.23 -12.46
CA LEU A 683 -13.44 -22.59 -11.20
C LEU A 683 -14.62 -21.60 -11.34
N ILE A 684 -15.10 -21.34 -12.58
CA ILE A 684 -16.09 -20.30 -12.88
C ILE A 684 -17.33 -20.88 -13.53
N ASP A 685 -17.15 -21.66 -14.62
CA ASP A 685 -18.20 -22.24 -15.44
C ASP A 685 -17.74 -23.59 -16.01
N VAL A 686 -18.06 -24.64 -15.26
CA VAL A 686 -17.66 -26.01 -15.57
C VAL A 686 -18.21 -26.51 -16.94
N ALA A 687 -19.41 -26.05 -17.34
CA ALA A 687 -19.98 -26.45 -18.62
C ALA A 687 -19.16 -25.87 -19.78
N THR A 688 -18.80 -24.58 -19.70
CA THR A 688 -17.91 -23.95 -20.66
C THR A 688 -16.52 -24.59 -20.63
N ALA A 689 -16.00 -24.96 -19.46
CA ALA A 689 -14.70 -25.63 -19.33
C ALA A 689 -14.62 -26.93 -20.15
N ARG A 690 -15.63 -27.76 -20.04
CA ARG A 690 -15.69 -29.04 -20.81
C ARG A 690 -15.74 -28.81 -22.32
N GLN A 691 -16.50 -27.84 -22.80
CA GLN A 691 -16.57 -27.49 -24.22
C GLN A 691 -15.22 -27.01 -24.76
N LEU A 692 -14.56 -26.10 -24.03
CA LEU A 692 -13.24 -25.58 -24.40
C LEU A 692 -12.17 -26.67 -24.37
N ALA A 693 -12.21 -27.55 -23.37
CA ALA A 693 -11.30 -28.69 -23.25
C ALA A 693 -11.39 -29.65 -24.43
N GLU A 694 -12.63 -29.95 -24.86
CA GLU A 694 -12.87 -30.81 -26.01
C GLU A 694 -12.32 -30.19 -27.30
N GLN A 695 -12.57 -28.91 -27.51
CA GLN A 695 -12.01 -28.17 -28.65
C GLN A 695 -10.48 -28.14 -28.60
N ALA A 696 -9.89 -27.91 -27.42
CA ALA A 696 -8.45 -27.91 -27.25
C ALA A 696 -7.79 -29.24 -27.65
N VAL A 697 -8.40 -30.37 -27.23
CA VAL A 697 -7.92 -31.70 -27.59
C VAL A 697 -8.06 -31.95 -29.11
N GLN A 698 -9.15 -31.52 -29.72
CA GLN A 698 -9.33 -31.65 -31.18
C GLN A 698 -8.29 -30.83 -31.95
N VAL A 699 -8.07 -29.56 -31.58
CA VAL A 699 -7.08 -28.68 -32.21
C VAL A 699 -5.68 -29.25 -32.06
N ALA A 700 -5.30 -29.71 -30.86
CA ALA A 700 -3.99 -30.29 -30.60
C ALA A 700 -3.73 -31.56 -31.43
N ARG A 701 -4.75 -32.40 -31.57
CA ARG A 701 -4.66 -33.61 -32.43
C ARG A 701 -4.51 -33.26 -33.91
N GLN A 702 -5.23 -32.24 -34.39
CA GLN A 702 -5.11 -31.79 -35.79
C GLN A 702 -3.75 -31.18 -36.09
N LEU A 703 -3.13 -30.49 -35.14
CA LEU A 703 -1.81 -29.94 -35.26
C LEU A 703 -0.70 -30.99 -35.16
N GLY A 704 -0.96 -32.13 -34.55
CA GLY A 704 0.05 -33.13 -34.23
C GLY A 704 1.08 -32.67 -33.19
N ASP A 705 0.74 -31.64 -32.41
CA ASP A 705 1.59 -31.10 -31.36
C ASP A 705 1.42 -31.92 -30.07
N GLU A 706 2.39 -32.76 -29.77
CA GLU A 706 2.41 -33.66 -28.60
C GLU A 706 2.42 -32.87 -27.25
N ARG A 707 3.09 -31.73 -27.22
CA ARG A 707 3.13 -30.88 -26.01
C ARG A 707 1.78 -30.24 -25.73
N LEU A 708 1.19 -29.62 -26.75
CA LEU A 708 -0.14 -29.03 -26.65
C LEU A 708 -1.19 -30.10 -26.34
N LEU A 709 -1.08 -31.28 -26.96
CA LEU A 709 -2.01 -32.40 -26.71
C LEU A 709 -1.92 -32.88 -25.26
N SER A 710 -0.72 -33.04 -24.70
CA SER A 710 -0.57 -33.39 -23.28
C SER A 710 -1.24 -32.33 -22.37
N ARG A 711 -1.03 -31.05 -22.63
CA ARG A 711 -1.65 -29.96 -21.88
C ARG A 711 -3.18 -29.94 -21.99
N ALA A 712 -3.71 -30.14 -23.20
CA ALA A 712 -5.12 -30.19 -23.46
C ALA A 712 -5.80 -31.37 -22.74
N LEU A 713 -5.13 -32.54 -22.74
CA LEU A 713 -5.61 -33.73 -22.03
C LEU A 713 -5.59 -33.52 -20.50
N ALA A 714 -4.57 -32.89 -19.95
CA ALA A 714 -4.52 -32.52 -18.55
C ALA A 714 -5.65 -31.54 -18.18
N ALA A 715 -5.89 -30.52 -19.01
CA ALA A 715 -6.98 -29.57 -18.82
C ALA A 715 -8.35 -30.27 -18.89
N ARG A 716 -8.52 -31.23 -19.80
CA ARG A 716 -9.74 -32.03 -19.91
C ARG A 716 -9.96 -32.91 -18.68
N CYS A 717 -8.89 -33.54 -18.17
CA CYS A 717 -8.94 -34.29 -16.91
C CYS A 717 -9.48 -33.43 -15.75
N GLY A 718 -8.95 -32.19 -15.60
CA GLY A 718 -9.44 -31.23 -14.60
C GLY A 718 -10.91 -30.86 -14.83
N ALA A 719 -11.31 -30.58 -16.07
CA ALA A 719 -12.69 -30.21 -16.41
C ALA A 719 -13.69 -31.32 -16.09
N ASP A 720 -13.37 -32.57 -16.38
CA ASP A 720 -14.25 -33.72 -16.07
C ASP A 720 -14.30 -33.97 -14.55
N PHE A 721 -13.18 -33.80 -13.83
CA PHE A 721 -13.18 -33.89 -12.36
C PHE A 721 -14.10 -32.83 -11.73
N PHE A 722 -13.98 -31.55 -12.12
CA PHE A 722 -14.86 -30.50 -11.61
C PHE A 722 -16.32 -30.63 -12.05
N ALA A 723 -16.58 -31.37 -13.14
CA ALA A 723 -17.92 -31.75 -13.58
C ALA A 723 -18.54 -32.91 -12.77
N GLY A 724 -17.77 -33.52 -11.85
CA GLY A 724 -18.22 -34.69 -11.08
C GLY A 724 -18.08 -36.01 -11.82
N GLU A 725 -17.25 -36.09 -12.85
CA GLU A 725 -17.00 -37.29 -13.66
C GLU A 725 -15.51 -37.72 -13.53
N PRO A 726 -15.04 -38.09 -12.33
CA PRO A 726 -13.63 -38.36 -12.09
C PRO A 726 -13.12 -39.61 -12.85
N GLU A 727 -13.94 -40.61 -13.07
CA GLU A 727 -13.53 -41.80 -13.86
C GLU A 727 -13.20 -41.44 -15.31
N THR A 728 -13.98 -40.56 -15.93
CA THR A 728 -13.72 -40.06 -17.28
C THR A 728 -12.44 -39.24 -17.31
N GLY A 729 -12.24 -38.37 -16.31
CA GLY A 729 -11.04 -37.57 -16.13
C GLY A 729 -9.78 -38.42 -16.03
N LEU A 730 -9.79 -39.55 -15.32
CA LEU A 730 -8.63 -40.42 -15.17
C LEU A 730 -8.06 -40.91 -16.50
N LEU A 731 -8.91 -41.22 -17.48
CA LEU A 731 -8.46 -41.68 -18.79
C LEU A 731 -7.63 -40.63 -19.52
N PHE A 732 -8.10 -39.38 -19.51
CA PHE A 732 -7.36 -38.27 -20.13
C PHE A 732 -6.11 -37.90 -19.34
N GLY A 733 -6.18 -37.94 -18.01
CA GLY A 733 -5.05 -37.67 -17.14
C GLY A 733 -3.90 -38.68 -17.32
N GLN A 734 -4.22 -39.97 -17.41
CA GLN A 734 -3.22 -41.01 -17.66
C GLN A 734 -2.52 -40.78 -19.01
N GLU A 735 -3.29 -40.55 -20.09
CA GLU A 735 -2.73 -40.28 -21.42
C GLU A 735 -1.83 -39.05 -21.41
N SER A 736 -2.24 -37.99 -20.69
CA SER A 736 -1.46 -36.77 -20.55
C SER A 736 -0.09 -37.06 -19.88
N VAL A 737 -0.09 -37.75 -18.74
CA VAL A 737 1.13 -38.09 -17.98
C VAL A 737 2.08 -38.96 -18.82
N GLU A 738 1.56 -39.98 -19.56
CA GLU A 738 2.36 -40.81 -20.41
C GLU A 738 3.05 -40.03 -21.54
N ARG A 739 2.35 -39.04 -22.12
CA ARG A 739 2.92 -38.14 -23.14
C ARG A 739 3.98 -37.22 -22.54
N ALA A 740 3.69 -36.60 -21.39
CA ALA A 740 4.61 -35.69 -20.70
C ALA A 740 5.93 -36.42 -20.32
N ARG A 741 5.85 -37.66 -19.83
CA ARG A 741 7.04 -38.47 -19.54
C ARG A 741 7.89 -38.75 -20.79
N ARG A 742 7.26 -39.02 -21.94
CA ARG A 742 7.99 -39.21 -23.20
C ARG A 742 8.69 -37.97 -23.70
N LEU A 743 8.10 -36.77 -23.43
CA LEU A 743 8.69 -35.51 -23.82
C LEU A 743 9.85 -35.09 -22.90
N GLY A 744 9.94 -35.63 -21.70
CA GLY A 744 11.02 -35.33 -20.74
C GLY A 744 10.98 -33.90 -20.19
N ASP A 745 9.82 -33.26 -20.18
CA ASP A 745 9.59 -31.90 -19.71
C ASP A 745 9.05 -31.91 -18.28
N ASP A 746 9.89 -31.55 -17.31
CA ASP A 746 9.53 -31.58 -15.89
C ASP A 746 8.36 -30.66 -15.54
N VAL A 747 8.23 -29.48 -16.17
CA VAL A 747 7.13 -28.55 -15.94
C VAL A 747 5.81 -29.14 -16.43
N LEU A 748 5.82 -29.68 -17.65
CA LEU A 748 4.65 -30.34 -18.23
C LEU A 748 4.24 -31.58 -17.44
N LEU A 749 5.21 -32.36 -16.99
CA LEU A 749 4.96 -33.58 -16.22
C LEU A 749 4.40 -33.27 -14.85
N ALA A 750 4.95 -32.29 -14.15
CA ALA A 750 4.41 -31.86 -12.84
C ALA A 750 2.96 -31.39 -12.96
N TRP A 751 2.64 -30.59 -13.99
CA TRP A 751 1.28 -30.14 -14.26
C TRP A 751 0.34 -31.29 -14.61
N SER A 752 0.77 -32.20 -15.48
CA SER A 752 -0.03 -33.36 -15.88
C SER A 752 -0.31 -34.28 -14.69
N LEU A 753 0.70 -34.52 -13.84
CA LEU A 753 0.55 -35.28 -12.61
C LEU A 753 -0.38 -34.59 -11.62
N LEU A 754 -0.31 -33.26 -11.45
CA LEU A 754 -1.22 -32.51 -10.59
C LEU A 754 -2.67 -32.71 -11.03
N MET A 755 -2.96 -32.56 -12.32
CA MET A 755 -4.32 -32.73 -12.85
C MET A 755 -4.80 -34.19 -12.73
N TYR A 756 -3.93 -35.16 -12.96
CA TYR A 756 -4.22 -36.60 -12.83
C TYR A 756 -4.47 -37.01 -11.37
N LEU A 757 -3.72 -36.47 -10.43
CA LEU A 757 -3.87 -36.73 -8.98
C LEU A 757 -5.22 -36.24 -8.44
N MET A 758 -5.85 -35.22 -9.04
CA MET A 758 -7.14 -34.70 -8.56
C MET A 758 -8.25 -35.77 -8.57
N PRO A 759 -8.58 -36.42 -9.71
CA PRO A 759 -9.55 -37.51 -9.72
C PRO A 759 -9.02 -38.80 -9.09
N LEU A 760 -7.71 -39.07 -9.13
CA LEU A 760 -7.12 -40.28 -8.55
C LEU A 760 -7.28 -40.31 -7.02
N ASP A 761 -7.04 -39.19 -6.33
CA ASP A 761 -7.24 -39.07 -4.88
C ASP A 761 -8.71 -39.37 -4.47
N ALA A 762 -9.67 -39.01 -5.34
CA ALA A 762 -11.08 -39.26 -5.08
C ALA A 762 -11.48 -40.73 -5.26
N ILE A 763 -10.81 -41.46 -6.18
CA ILE A 763 -11.19 -42.84 -6.56
C ILE A 763 -10.28 -43.88 -5.89
N ASP A 764 -8.95 -43.68 -5.94
CA ASP A 764 -7.96 -44.63 -5.42
C ASP A 764 -6.79 -43.91 -4.73
N PRO A 765 -6.97 -43.41 -3.51
CA PRO A 765 -5.95 -42.68 -2.77
C PRO A 765 -4.66 -43.50 -2.53
N ALA A 766 -4.75 -44.82 -2.52
CA ALA A 766 -3.58 -45.68 -2.25
C ALA A 766 -2.52 -45.63 -3.38
N ARG A 767 -2.95 -45.34 -4.61
CA ARG A 767 -2.04 -45.22 -5.77
C ARG A 767 -1.39 -43.85 -5.92
N SER A 768 -1.87 -42.82 -5.23
CA SER A 768 -1.42 -41.44 -5.41
C SER A 768 -0.05 -41.16 -4.77
N GLY A 769 0.35 -41.90 -3.74
CA GLY A 769 1.56 -41.62 -2.95
C GLY A 769 2.87 -41.56 -3.78
N GLN A 770 3.10 -42.55 -4.63
CA GLN A 770 4.29 -42.58 -5.50
C GLN A 770 4.27 -41.46 -6.53
N LEU A 771 3.08 -41.11 -7.05
CA LEU A 771 2.90 -40.05 -8.03
C LEU A 771 3.11 -38.68 -7.43
N TYR A 772 2.76 -38.45 -6.15
CA TYR A 772 3.12 -37.22 -5.43
C TYR A 772 4.64 -37.07 -5.34
N THR A 773 5.38 -38.13 -5.02
CA THR A 773 6.83 -38.09 -4.93
C THR A 773 7.45 -37.73 -6.30
N GLU A 774 6.98 -38.36 -7.40
CA GLU A 774 7.40 -38.01 -8.75
C GLU A 774 7.10 -36.57 -9.12
N ALA A 775 5.88 -36.11 -8.85
CA ALA A 775 5.42 -34.76 -9.18
C ALA A 775 6.23 -33.68 -8.42
N ILE A 776 6.46 -33.89 -7.12
CA ILE A 776 7.25 -32.97 -6.28
C ILE A 776 8.70 -32.91 -6.79
N ALA A 777 9.31 -34.08 -7.10
CA ALA A 777 10.67 -34.10 -7.66
C ALA A 777 10.78 -33.34 -8.99
N CYS A 778 9.76 -33.38 -9.85
CA CYS A 778 9.72 -32.56 -11.06
C CYS A 778 9.69 -31.05 -10.76
N THR A 779 8.90 -30.61 -9.76
CA THR A 779 8.84 -29.19 -9.38
C THR A 779 10.12 -28.71 -8.71
N GLU A 780 10.81 -29.55 -7.96
CA GLU A 780 12.12 -29.24 -7.38
C GLU A 780 13.18 -29.03 -8.47
N ARG A 781 13.19 -29.87 -9.53
CA ARG A 781 14.12 -29.72 -10.65
C ARG A 781 13.81 -28.51 -11.52
N SER A 782 12.52 -28.21 -11.74
CA SER A 782 12.11 -27.06 -12.55
C SER A 782 12.13 -25.73 -11.79
N GLY A 783 12.03 -25.77 -10.46
CA GLY A 783 11.94 -24.59 -9.62
C GLY A 783 10.54 -23.95 -9.62
N ASP A 784 9.48 -24.69 -9.98
CA ASP A 784 8.11 -24.18 -9.98
C ASP A 784 7.51 -24.19 -8.56
N HIS A 785 7.63 -23.09 -7.87
CA HIS A 785 7.12 -22.92 -6.49
C HIS A 785 5.59 -22.97 -6.38
N LEU A 786 4.84 -22.56 -7.42
CA LEU A 786 3.38 -22.62 -7.40
C LEU A 786 2.89 -24.08 -7.36
N ILE A 787 3.30 -24.88 -8.35
CA ILE A 787 2.89 -26.28 -8.45
C ILE A 787 3.46 -27.07 -7.28
N ASN A 788 4.68 -26.78 -6.86
CA ASN A 788 5.30 -27.38 -5.67
C ASN A 788 4.45 -27.16 -4.41
N SER A 789 4.01 -25.93 -4.16
CA SER A 789 3.16 -25.61 -3.02
C SER A 789 1.81 -26.35 -3.06
N ILE A 790 1.18 -26.44 -4.24
CA ILE A 790 -0.11 -27.13 -4.41
C ILE A 790 0.07 -28.64 -4.15
N LEU A 791 1.10 -29.26 -4.73
CA LEU A 791 1.38 -30.70 -4.57
C LEU A 791 1.69 -31.06 -3.12
N HIS A 792 2.54 -30.31 -2.45
CA HIS A 792 2.83 -30.49 -1.03
C HIS A 792 1.58 -30.27 -0.16
N GLY A 793 0.74 -29.28 -0.47
CA GLY A 793 -0.51 -29.05 0.24
C GLY A 793 -1.46 -30.25 0.15
N ARG A 794 -1.59 -30.84 -1.05
CA ARG A 794 -2.42 -32.04 -1.29
C ARG A 794 -1.82 -33.30 -0.64
N ALA A 795 -0.51 -33.52 -0.79
CA ALA A 795 0.20 -34.63 -0.16
C ALA A 795 0.06 -34.57 1.38
N GLY A 796 0.14 -33.37 1.96
CA GLY A 796 -0.07 -33.16 3.38
C GLY A 796 -1.51 -33.47 3.82
N ALA A 797 -2.51 -33.10 3.01
CA ALA A 797 -3.90 -33.47 3.26
C ALA A 797 -4.14 -34.99 3.17
N ALA A 798 -3.53 -35.65 2.19
CA ALA A 798 -3.58 -37.12 2.04
C ALA A 798 -2.91 -37.83 3.23
N ALA A 799 -1.73 -37.40 3.64
CA ALA A 799 -1.02 -37.92 4.82
C ALA A 799 -1.86 -37.74 6.11
N LEU A 800 -2.52 -36.59 6.28
CA LEU A 800 -3.41 -36.32 7.40
C LEU A 800 -4.62 -37.28 7.40
N ALA A 801 -5.23 -37.52 6.24
CA ALA A 801 -6.33 -38.45 6.08
C ALA A 801 -5.92 -39.90 6.40
N ALA A 802 -4.66 -40.27 6.12
CA ALA A 802 -4.05 -41.56 6.45
C ALA A 802 -3.60 -41.67 7.92
N GLY A 803 -3.69 -40.59 8.73
CA GLY A 803 -3.26 -40.54 10.12
C GLY A 803 -1.75 -40.29 10.33
N ASP A 804 -0.99 -40.05 9.26
CA ASP A 804 0.44 -39.69 9.31
C ASP A 804 0.60 -38.20 9.63
N ILE A 805 0.51 -37.85 10.92
CA ILE A 805 0.63 -36.45 11.37
C ILE A 805 2.04 -35.86 11.13
N PRO A 806 3.16 -36.60 11.37
CA PRO A 806 4.49 -36.09 11.05
C PRO A 806 4.69 -35.80 9.55
N GLY A 807 4.28 -36.70 8.67
CA GLY A 807 4.35 -36.52 7.23
C GLY A 807 3.46 -35.36 6.75
N ALA A 808 2.23 -35.28 7.24
CA ALA A 808 1.32 -34.17 6.96
C ALA A 808 1.94 -32.81 7.32
N ARG A 809 2.57 -32.70 8.48
CA ARG A 809 3.24 -31.49 8.94
C ARG A 809 4.41 -31.12 8.03
N ALA A 810 5.29 -32.07 7.69
CA ALA A 810 6.44 -31.82 6.83
C ALA A 810 6.01 -31.28 5.46
N HIS A 811 4.99 -31.90 4.85
CA HIS A 811 4.45 -31.46 3.58
C HIS A 811 3.82 -30.07 3.66
N LEU A 812 3.04 -29.76 4.72
CA LEU A 812 2.38 -28.45 4.85
C LEU A 812 3.37 -27.32 5.15
N GLU A 813 4.46 -27.61 5.88
CA GLU A 813 5.55 -26.64 6.10
C GLU A 813 6.28 -26.35 4.77
N ALA A 814 6.56 -27.39 3.95
CA ALA A 814 7.15 -27.21 2.61
C ALA A 814 6.21 -26.44 1.67
N ALA A 815 4.90 -26.71 1.69
CA ALA A 815 3.91 -25.98 0.93
C ALA A 815 3.90 -24.48 1.29
N ALA A 816 3.94 -24.19 2.60
CA ALA A 816 3.97 -22.80 3.09
C ALA A 816 5.25 -22.07 2.67
N GLN A 817 6.40 -22.74 2.75
CA GLN A 817 7.67 -22.18 2.30
C GLN A 817 7.68 -21.87 0.81
N ALA A 818 7.21 -22.78 -0.05
CA ALA A 818 7.10 -22.56 -1.48
C ALA A 818 6.12 -21.40 -1.82
N ALA A 819 4.98 -21.33 -1.14
CA ALA A 819 4.02 -20.24 -1.30
C ALA A 819 4.63 -18.88 -0.93
N GLN A 820 5.42 -18.83 0.14
CA GLN A 820 6.11 -17.61 0.59
C GLN A 820 7.10 -17.07 -0.45
N GLN A 821 7.80 -17.95 -1.19
CA GLN A 821 8.74 -17.53 -2.24
C GLN A 821 8.09 -16.72 -3.36
N ILE A 822 6.82 -16.94 -3.62
CA ILE A 822 6.05 -16.29 -4.69
C ILE A 822 5.01 -15.29 -4.18
N GLY A 823 4.95 -15.06 -2.86
CA GLY A 823 3.94 -14.22 -2.24
C GLY A 823 2.51 -14.72 -2.51
N TRP A 824 2.32 -16.06 -2.54
CA TRP A 824 1.01 -16.66 -2.75
C TRP A 824 0.37 -17.00 -1.40
N GLU A 825 -0.72 -16.32 -1.08
CA GLU A 825 -1.49 -16.57 0.13
C GLU A 825 -2.51 -17.69 -0.16
N SER A 826 -2.07 -18.94 -0.03
CA SER A 826 -2.99 -20.08 -0.05
C SER A 826 -3.80 -20.11 1.26
N THR A 827 -5.09 -19.84 1.18
CA THR A 827 -6.00 -19.90 2.35
C THR A 827 -6.13 -21.31 2.95
N ASN A 828 -5.78 -22.36 2.17
CA ASN A 828 -5.91 -23.74 2.59
C ASN A 828 -4.72 -24.24 3.43
N VAL A 829 -3.49 -23.87 3.08
CA VAL A 829 -2.27 -24.34 3.76
C VAL A 829 -2.22 -23.91 5.23
N PRO A 830 -2.39 -22.63 5.61
CA PRO A 830 -2.41 -22.21 7.01
C PRO A 830 -3.55 -22.84 7.81
N THR A 831 -4.71 -23.04 7.19
CA THR A 831 -5.87 -23.64 7.86
C THR A 831 -5.63 -25.10 8.20
N VAL A 832 -5.11 -25.90 7.27
CA VAL A 832 -4.80 -27.32 7.47
C VAL A 832 -3.61 -27.48 8.43
N LEU A 833 -2.59 -26.64 8.31
CA LEU A 833 -1.46 -26.62 9.25
C LEU A 833 -1.92 -26.29 10.68
N GLY A 834 -2.83 -25.31 10.85
CA GLY A 834 -3.42 -25.00 12.15
C GLY A 834 -4.21 -26.18 12.75
N LEU A 835 -4.89 -26.98 11.92
CA LEU A 835 -5.57 -28.19 12.34
C LEU A 835 -4.58 -29.28 12.79
N VAL A 836 -3.48 -29.47 12.06
CA VAL A 836 -2.40 -30.42 12.43
C VAL A 836 -1.73 -30.02 13.74
N LEU A 837 -1.47 -28.74 13.96
CA LEU A 837 -0.88 -28.24 15.21
C LEU A 837 -1.82 -28.41 16.42
N ARG A 838 -3.14 -28.23 16.21
CA ARG A 838 -4.16 -28.48 17.26
C ARG A 838 -4.35 -29.95 17.56
N ALA A 839 -4.20 -30.87 16.61
CA ALA A 839 -4.34 -32.30 16.80
C ALA A 839 -3.32 -32.90 17.80
N ARG A 840 -2.18 -32.23 18.01
CA ARG A 840 -1.18 -32.59 19.03
C ARG A 840 -1.69 -32.49 20.47
N HIS A 841 -2.78 -31.75 20.72
CA HIS A 841 -3.24 -31.41 22.08
C HIS A 841 -4.52 -32.11 22.50
N SER A 842 -5.19 -32.90 21.65
CA SER A 842 -6.36 -33.68 22.08
C SER A 842 -6.69 -34.85 21.15
N GLN A 843 -6.93 -36.04 21.77
CA GLN A 843 -7.40 -37.23 21.04
C GLN A 843 -8.83 -37.09 20.47
N CYS A 844 -9.62 -36.11 20.92
CA CYS A 844 -10.95 -35.79 20.34
C CYS A 844 -10.92 -35.00 19.03
N ALA A 845 -9.79 -34.42 18.68
CA ALA A 845 -9.66 -33.61 17.44
C ALA A 845 -9.60 -34.48 16.16
N GLN A 846 -9.19 -35.75 16.26
CA GLN A 846 -9.01 -36.62 15.10
C GLN A 846 -10.32 -36.87 14.32
N ALA A 847 -11.44 -37.07 14.99
CA ALA A 847 -12.75 -37.24 14.35
C ALA A 847 -13.30 -35.95 13.71
N SER A 848 -13.06 -34.80 14.34
CA SER A 848 -13.49 -33.49 13.83
C SER A 848 -12.65 -33.05 12.62
N ILE A 849 -11.38 -33.42 12.55
CA ILE A 849 -10.47 -33.09 11.45
C ILE A 849 -10.88 -33.82 10.17
N ALA A 850 -11.17 -35.13 10.25
CA ALA A 850 -11.62 -35.89 9.09
C ALA A 850 -12.93 -35.36 8.49
N TYR A 851 -13.86 -34.90 9.31
CA TYR A 851 -15.12 -34.32 8.84
C TYR A 851 -14.99 -32.89 8.33
N GLY A 852 -14.18 -32.05 8.99
CA GLY A 852 -13.95 -30.66 8.62
C GLY A 852 -13.10 -30.50 7.35
N THR A 853 -12.14 -31.41 7.14
CA THR A 853 -11.25 -31.41 5.97
C THR A 853 -12.01 -31.80 4.69
N ARG A 854 -12.87 -32.84 4.76
CA ARG A 854 -13.75 -33.23 3.63
C ARG A 854 -14.67 -32.11 3.18
N ARG A 855 -15.22 -31.33 4.12
CA ARG A 855 -16.18 -30.25 3.81
C ARG A 855 -15.53 -28.95 3.29
N ARG A 856 -14.25 -28.71 3.58
CA ARG A 856 -13.52 -27.49 3.20
C ARG A 856 -12.60 -27.64 1.99
N LEU A 857 -12.19 -28.86 1.67
CA LEU A 857 -11.40 -29.16 0.47
C LEU A 857 -12.29 -29.45 -0.76
N GLY A 858 -13.61 -29.36 -0.62
CA GLY A 858 -14.54 -29.53 -1.75
C GLY A 858 -14.83 -30.98 -2.13
N TYR A 859 -14.63 -31.93 -1.21
CA TYR A 859 -15.04 -33.32 -1.36
C TYR A 859 -16.44 -33.59 -0.80
#